data_5ccaa9ef62ba1ad2be19881adf11c60c
#
_entry.id   5ccaa9ef62ba1ad2be19881adf11c60c
#
_cell.length_a   1.000
_cell.length_b   1.000
_cell.length_c   1.000
_cell.angle_alpha   90.00
_cell.angle_beta   90.00
_cell.angle_gamma   90.00
#
_symmetry.space_group_name_H-M   'P 1'
#
loop_
_entity.id
_entity.type
_entity.pdbx_description
1 polymer ?
#
loop_
_entity_poly.entity_id
_entity_poly.type
_entity_poly.pdbx_seq_one_letter_code
_entity_poly.pdbx_strand_id
1 'polypeptide(L)'
;MSANPGALKRKHSGKTIKELFTTQTKPKLAPAAPLSPSSKRTRRDSSPIASTEVATPPAPMAKMSTADMYHFPSKKAGVSSNADVVDITSSPDNSPAKANGQRNGMRKAAPNMHANSGPKRLVVKNFKPTRRVDPRVFLDQTWQKIDKALDTIFRQGDVDFSLEELYRGVENVCRQNMAKDIKERLITKCKDYVGGSLKAKVKESLGRPNVDILRAALHAWGIWNSQMKYLDWIFCYLDRAYLLPRHESLREISINLFRSVIFEHAKLNSRIVDGACDLVAADRTGRDLDSEMFSKTVNMFHDMQVYTHAFEPRLMEVSQEYVVKWADAESSEKSLPEYVRSAKALMDREMKRVDMFSLPNTTKRELLTLLEDHLISNKETRLTNQDELADLLETNAVEDLELLYSLLERRKLGAKLRPGFTKWIEDEGTAIVFNDKEQENMIIQLLTLKRQLDTLWKASFHRDEELGHGLRESFDKFMNKTKKTSASWGTDNSKTGEMIAKYVDMLLRGGAKAIPAQLSRKADKPAAVEVEEDNEEGVFDEDTEVNNQLDQVLDLFRFLHGKAVFEAFYKKDLARRLLMGRSASADAERSMLSRLKIECGAGFTANLEQMFRDIELSREEMSSYKNISEERNEKLSLDLNVNVLSASAWPTYPTVPVILPPEIQSAINKFEAHYKIKHSGRKLEFKHALAHCQIKARFPKGLKELVVSSFQAIVLLLFNGRKEDEHIDYDYLKQATGLPTAELNRTLQSLACAKVRPLTKHPKGREINETDTFTLNASFTDPKYRIKVNTVQLKETAAENKETHERVAADRNYETQAAIVRILKARKRISHAELVSETISATKNRGTLEVSGIKRNIDRLIEKEFLEREDDGLYAYIA
;
A
#
# COMPACT_ATOMS: atom_id res chain seq x y z
N MET A 1 -60.64 -26.45 6.67
CA MET A 1 -60.83 -27.89 6.88
C MET A 1 -59.46 -28.49 6.65
N SER A 2 -58.77 -28.71 7.71
CA SER A 2 -58.42 -29.97 8.42
C SER A 2 -57.48 -30.85 7.56
N ALA A 3 -56.35 -31.34 7.97
CA ALA A 3 -55.78 -31.63 9.26
C ALA A 3 -54.28 -31.95 9.11
N ASN A 4 -53.51 -31.56 10.09
CA ASN A 4 -52.23 -32.16 10.45
C ASN A 4 -52.52 -33.55 11.10
N PRO A 5 -51.63 -34.55 11.23
CA PRO A 5 -50.53 -34.46 12.16
C PRO A 5 -49.30 -35.35 11.86
N GLY A 6 -48.21 -35.14 12.64
CA GLY A 6 -47.33 -36.24 13.03
C GLY A 6 -45.87 -35.89 13.23
N ALA A 7 -45.53 -35.51 14.43
CA ALA A 7 -44.14 -35.32 14.92
C ALA A 7 -43.39 -36.64 15.14
N LEU A 8 -42.11 -36.68 14.84
CA LEU A 8 -41.14 -37.52 15.56
C LEU A 8 -39.77 -36.85 15.65
N LYS A 9 -39.46 -36.48 16.90
CA LYS A 9 -38.13 -35.98 17.35
C LYS A 9 -37.12 -37.12 17.29
N ARG A 10 -35.94 -36.85 16.71
CA ARG A 10 -34.71 -37.51 17.13
C ARG A 10 -33.58 -36.46 17.29
N LYS A 11 -33.11 -36.37 18.52
CA LYS A 11 -31.89 -35.69 18.94
C LYS A 11 -30.68 -36.44 18.39
N HIS A 12 -29.74 -35.76 17.77
CA HIS A 12 -28.34 -36.15 17.81
C HIS A 12 -27.46 -34.88 17.95
N SER A 13 -26.64 -34.95 18.99
CA SER A 13 -25.65 -34.00 19.43
C SER A 13 -24.55 -33.77 18.37
N GLY A 14 -24.36 -32.54 17.91
CA GLY A 14 -23.21 -32.12 17.12
C GLY A 14 -21.98 -31.86 18.00
N LYS A 15 -20.90 -32.58 17.76
CA LYS A 15 -19.56 -32.23 18.24
C LYS A 15 -18.89 -31.36 17.19
N THR A 16 -18.35 -30.25 17.66
CA THR A 16 -17.67 -29.21 16.89
C THR A 16 -16.25 -29.66 16.54
N ILE A 17 -15.83 -29.32 15.31
CA ILE A 17 -14.54 -29.62 14.66
C ILE A 17 -13.36 -28.81 15.30
N LYS A 18 -13.33 -28.59 16.58
CA LYS A 18 -12.25 -27.85 17.26
C LYS A 18 -11.35 -28.72 18.15
N GLU A 19 -11.52 -30.02 18.18
CA GLU A 19 -10.78 -30.90 19.11
C GLU A 19 -9.82 -31.91 18.44
N LEU A 20 -9.41 -31.72 17.20
CA LEU A 20 -8.56 -32.66 16.46
C LEU A 20 -7.14 -32.21 16.14
N PHE A 21 -6.69 -31.09 16.69
CA PHE A 21 -5.29 -30.66 16.50
C PHE A 21 -4.63 -30.24 17.81
N THR A 22 -4.46 -31.17 18.75
CA THR A 22 -3.48 -31.06 19.83
C THR A 22 -3.02 -32.45 20.22
N THR A 23 -1.91 -32.90 19.62
CA THR A 23 -0.94 -33.77 20.33
C THR A 23 0.42 -33.63 19.66
N GLN A 24 1.33 -33.17 20.46
CA GLN A 24 2.78 -33.15 20.27
C GLN A 24 3.35 -34.56 20.17
N THR A 25 4.39 -34.73 19.35
CA THR A 25 5.59 -35.44 19.82
C THR A 25 6.74 -35.21 18.84
N LYS A 26 7.84 -34.69 19.37
CA LYS A 26 9.18 -34.77 18.77
C LYS A 26 9.73 -36.21 18.98
N PRO A 27 10.62 -36.68 18.09
CA PRO A 27 11.88 -37.14 18.58
C PRO A 27 13.14 -36.71 17.81
N LYS A 28 14.23 -36.92 18.50
CA LYS A 28 15.61 -36.49 18.39
C LYS A 28 16.47 -37.29 17.37
N LEU A 29 17.53 -36.56 16.90
CA LEU A 29 18.94 -36.99 16.68
C LEU A 29 19.34 -38.04 15.63
N ALA A 30 20.04 -37.57 14.65
CA ALA A 30 21.37 -37.85 14.01
C ALA A 30 22.11 -39.17 14.29
N PRO A 31 23.22 -39.57 13.56
CA PRO A 31 24.03 -38.95 12.54
C PRO A 31 24.60 -39.88 11.43
N ALA A 32 25.45 -39.32 10.54
CA ALA A 32 26.64 -39.90 9.89
C ALA A 32 26.65 -39.98 8.34
N ALA A 33 27.63 -39.25 7.80
CA ALA A 33 28.24 -39.35 6.49
C ALA A 33 29.08 -40.66 6.37
N PRO A 34 29.91 -40.96 5.32
CA PRO A 34 30.33 -40.23 4.14
C PRO A 34 30.45 -41.05 2.81
N LEU A 35 30.91 -40.50 1.69
CA LEU A 35 31.98 -40.93 0.78
C LEU A 35 31.77 -40.49 -0.69
N SER A 36 32.71 -39.68 -1.15
CA SER A 36 33.11 -39.51 -2.56
C SER A 36 33.86 -40.75 -3.06
N PRO A 37 34.31 -40.92 -4.33
CA PRO A 37 35.16 -40.01 -5.09
C PRO A 37 35.15 -40.09 -6.64
N SER A 38 35.74 -39.04 -7.26
CA SER A 38 36.66 -39.03 -8.42
C SER A 38 36.16 -39.48 -9.81
N SER A 39 36.56 -38.95 -10.92
CA SER A 39 37.83 -38.54 -11.47
C SER A 39 37.71 -37.95 -12.89
N LYS A 40 38.46 -36.86 -13.16
CA LYS A 40 39.51 -36.68 -14.16
C LYS A 40 39.16 -36.81 -15.66
N ARG A 41 39.44 -35.80 -16.46
CA ARG A 41 40.61 -35.42 -17.27
C ARG A 41 40.19 -34.66 -18.56
N THR A 42 40.75 -33.68 -19.05
CA THR A 42 42.00 -32.99 -19.38
C THR A 42 41.87 -32.26 -20.68
N ARG A 43 42.32 -30.98 -20.69
CA ARG A 43 43.15 -30.22 -21.64
C ARG A 43 42.76 -30.16 -23.10
N ARG A 44 42.82 -29.03 -23.78
CA ARG A 44 43.95 -28.10 -24.09
C ARG A 44 43.41 -26.89 -24.87
N ASP A 45 43.88 -25.72 -24.51
CA ASP A 45 44.70 -24.69 -25.19
C ASP A 45 44.13 -24.02 -26.45
N SER A 46 43.96 -22.73 -26.44
CA SER A 46 44.89 -21.65 -26.85
C SER A 46 44.22 -20.29 -26.91
N SER A 47 44.87 -19.30 -26.26
CA SER A 47 44.61 -17.84 -26.33
C SER A 47 45.18 -17.27 -27.65
N PRO A 48 45.20 -15.91 -27.96
CA PRO A 48 44.95 -14.76 -27.09
C PRO A 48 44.29 -13.49 -27.73
N ILE A 49 44.11 -12.43 -26.89
CA ILE A 49 44.14 -10.95 -27.13
C ILE A 49 42.81 -10.28 -27.56
N ALA A 50 42.24 -9.31 -26.87
CA ALA A 50 42.60 -8.04 -26.28
C ALA A 50 41.46 -7.40 -25.50
N SER A 51 41.86 -6.85 -24.38
CA SER A 51 41.34 -5.68 -23.61
C SER A 51 40.00 -4.99 -23.93
N THR A 52 39.12 -4.89 -22.96
CA THR A 52 38.62 -3.64 -22.41
C THR A 52 37.80 -3.91 -21.12
N GLU A 53 37.93 -2.99 -20.22
CA GLU A 53 37.51 -2.77 -18.86
C GLU A 53 36.28 -3.51 -18.32
N VAL A 54 36.49 -4.10 -17.17
CA VAL A 54 35.50 -4.82 -16.36
C VAL A 54 35.09 -3.95 -15.15
N ALA A 55 33.80 -3.67 -15.04
CA ALA A 55 33.20 -3.23 -13.80
C ALA A 55 32.94 -4.43 -12.91
N THR A 56 33.45 -4.39 -11.68
CA THR A 56 33.32 -5.40 -10.66
C THR A 56 31.92 -5.44 -10.02
N PRO A 57 31.36 -6.62 -9.71
CA PRO A 57 30.15 -6.74 -8.91
C PRO A 57 30.43 -6.67 -7.40
N PRO A 58 29.46 -6.25 -6.58
CA PRO A 58 29.66 -6.10 -5.13
C PRO A 58 29.69 -7.44 -4.40
N ALA A 59 30.58 -7.51 -3.40
CA ALA A 59 30.80 -8.65 -2.53
C ALA A 59 29.67 -8.87 -1.53
N PRO A 60 29.49 -10.09 -0.97
CA PRO A 60 28.40 -10.40 -0.03
C PRO A 60 28.64 -9.84 1.35
N MET A 61 27.56 -9.36 1.97
CA MET A 61 27.52 -8.82 3.33
C MET A 61 27.94 -9.86 4.38
N ALA A 62 28.96 -9.51 5.17
CA ALA A 62 29.36 -10.21 6.37
C ALA A 62 28.43 -9.88 7.53
N LYS A 63 28.11 -10.88 8.36
CA LYS A 63 27.32 -10.77 9.59
C LYS A 63 28.06 -9.92 10.62
N MET A 64 27.48 -8.80 11.01
CA MET A 64 27.96 -7.96 12.11
C MET A 64 27.71 -8.64 13.47
N SER A 65 28.72 -8.62 14.34
CA SER A 65 28.63 -9.07 15.73
C SER A 65 28.09 -7.95 16.62
N THR A 66 27.43 -8.30 17.69
CA THR A 66 26.74 -7.41 18.65
C THR A 66 27.63 -6.46 19.45
N ALA A 67 28.92 -6.37 19.16
CA ALA A 67 29.90 -5.55 19.92
C ALA A 67 30.07 -4.12 19.36
N ASP A 68 29.55 -3.81 18.17
CA ASP A 68 29.81 -2.53 17.48
C ASP A 68 28.71 -1.46 17.67
N MET A 69 27.86 -1.59 18.68
CA MET A 69 26.67 -0.75 18.83
C MET A 69 26.87 0.52 19.69
N TYR A 70 28.11 0.79 20.18
CA TYR A 70 28.38 2.00 20.97
C TYR A 70 29.70 2.67 20.58
N HIS A 71 29.71 3.47 19.51
CA HIS A 71 30.76 4.40 19.24
C HIS A 71 30.25 5.85 19.32
N PHE A 72 30.75 6.59 20.31
CA PHE A 72 30.61 8.04 20.39
C PHE A 72 31.66 8.72 19.48
N PRO A 73 31.31 9.68 18.64
CA PRO A 73 32.27 10.36 17.78
C PRO A 73 33.10 11.39 18.55
N SER A 74 34.41 11.25 18.49
CA SER A 74 35.36 12.27 18.93
C SER A 74 35.41 13.43 17.94
N LYS A 75 35.31 14.65 18.45
CA LYS A 75 35.36 15.91 17.69
C LYS A 75 36.73 16.11 17.03
N LYS A 76 36.74 16.37 15.73
CA LYS A 76 37.78 17.16 15.05
C LYS A 76 37.16 18.47 14.56
N ALA A 77 37.95 19.52 14.77
CA ALA A 77 37.58 20.92 14.60
C ALA A 77 37.44 21.37 13.13
N GLY A 78 36.60 22.38 12.93
CA GLY A 78 36.55 23.17 11.70
C GLY A 78 35.33 24.10 11.62
N VAL A 79 35.48 25.32 12.12
CA VAL A 79 34.98 26.61 11.61
C VAL A 79 33.49 26.92 11.48
N SER A 80 33.08 27.88 12.31
CA SER A 80 32.17 29.06 12.23
C SER A 80 30.68 28.88 11.95
N SER A 81 29.84 29.28 12.85
CA SER A 81 29.14 30.58 13.00
C SER A 81 28.06 30.50 14.09
N ASN A 82 28.15 31.51 14.95
CA ASN A 82 27.13 32.12 15.82
C ASN A 82 25.78 31.41 16.08
N ALA A 83 25.56 31.10 17.37
CA ALA A 83 24.37 31.49 18.13
C ALA A 83 24.56 31.13 19.60
N ASP A 84 24.18 32.03 20.45
CA ASP A 84 24.37 32.13 21.90
C ASP A 84 23.85 30.93 22.69
N VAL A 85 24.71 30.36 23.54
CA VAL A 85 24.29 29.55 24.70
C VAL A 85 25.06 30.10 25.91
N VAL A 86 24.33 30.67 26.83
CA VAL A 86 24.81 31.17 28.12
C VAL A 86 25.06 29.98 29.03
N ASP A 87 26.32 29.76 29.39
CA ASP A 87 26.73 28.78 30.40
C ASP A 87 27.09 29.54 31.67
N ILE A 88 26.33 29.28 32.74
CA ILE A 88 26.51 29.92 34.06
C ILE A 88 27.21 28.93 34.98
N THR A 89 28.52 28.91 34.92
CA THR A 89 29.35 28.43 36.07
C THR A 89 30.76 29.01 35.99
N SER A 90 31.03 30.10 36.68
CA SER A 90 32.29 30.34 37.37
C SER A 90 32.27 31.71 38.02
N SER A 91 32.49 31.72 39.28
CA SER A 91 32.66 32.90 40.13
C SER A 91 33.93 33.66 39.77
N PRO A 92 33.93 34.99 39.92
CA PRO A 92 35.09 35.81 39.62
C PRO A 92 35.93 36.04 40.85
N ASP A 93 37.23 35.77 40.73
CA ASP A 93 38.25 36.38 41.62
C ASP A 93 38.77 37.66 40.96
N ASN A 94 38.57 38.76 41.66
CA ASN A 94 39.13 40.06 41.37
C ASN A 94 40.45 40.26 42.11
N SER A 95 41.48 40.59 41.40
CA SER A 95 42.43 41.67 41.88
C SER A 95 43.32 42.16 40.73
N PRO A 96 43.64 43.40 40.71
CA PRO A 96 44.08 44.14 39.50
C PRO A 96 45.62 44.30 39.34
N ALA A 97 45.92 44.53 38.09
CA ALA A 97 47.07 44.92 37.36
C ALA A 97 48.11 45.79 38.01
N LYS A 98 49.38 45.66 37.62
CA LYS A 98 50.18 46.69 36.85
C LYS A 98 51.53 46.07 36.43
N ALA A 99 51.63 45.95 35.15
CA ALA A 99 52.55 46.61 34.27
C ALA A 99 54.08 46.50 34.47
N ASN A 100 54.67 46.04 33.37
CA ASN A 100 56.00 46.43 32.82
C ASN A 100 57.28 45.76 33.29
N GLY A 101 57.92 45.17 32.28
CA GLY A 101 59.40 45.40 32.18
C GLY A 101 60.18 44.10 31.95
N GLN A 102 60.37 43.75 30.75
CA GLN A 102 61.61 43.32 30.06
C GLN A 102 62.74 42.66 30.81
N ARG A 103 63.18 41.54 30.25
CA ARG A 103 64.55 41.11 29.90
C ARG A 103 65.36 40.31 30.88
N ASN A 104 65.70 39.14 30.36
CA ASN A 104 66.98 38.47 30.24
C ASN A 104 67.71 37.93 31.52
N GLY A 105 67.97 36.72 31.44
CA GLY A 105 69.35 36.32 31.62
C GLY A 105 69.66 35.21 32.71
N MET A 106 69.86 34.09 32.23
CA MET A 106 70.97 33.18 32.61
C MET A 106 71.35 32.86 34.05
N ARG A 107 71.16 31.58 34.33
CA ARG A 107 72.24 30.70 34.92
C ARG A 107 72.68 30.81 36.37
N LYS A 108 72.58 29.63 36.97
CA LYS A 108 73.61 28.96 37.80
C LYS A 108 73.47 28.91 39.32
N ALA A 109 73.33 27.67 39.77
CA ALA A 109 74.07 26.97 40.77
C ALA A 109 73.90 27.32 42.27
N ALA A 110 73.58 26.32 43.00
CA ALA A 110 73.67 26.21 44.43
C ALA A 110 75.13 26.56 44.99
N PRO A 111 75.37 26.86 46.24
CA PRO A 111 75.46 25.82 47.25
C PRO A 111 74.90 26.11 48.64
N ASN A 112 74.73 24.98 49.34
CA ASN A 112 74.70 24.82 50.82
C ASN A 112 75.27 25.93 51.70
N MET A 113 74.65 26.15 52.83
CA MET A 113 75.24 25.87 54.16
C MET A 113 74.40 26.47 55.32
N HIS A 114 74.13 25.62 56.28
CA HIS A 114 74.09 25.80 57.71
C HIS A 114 73.66 27.10 58.35
N ALA A 115 72.62 27.13 59.19
CA ALA A 115 72.91 27.21 60.65
C ALA A 115 71.60 27.31 61.44
N ASN A 116 71.47 26.50 62.39
CA ASN A 116 70.88 26.59 63.73
C ASN A 116 70.23 27.93 64.04
N SER A 117 68.91 27.97 64.20
CA SER A 117 68.29 28.76 65.28
C SER A 117 67.08 27.95 65.80
N GLY A 118 67.15 27.58 67.04
CA GLY A 118 66.20 26.82 67.82
C GLY A 118 64.74 27.35 67.77
N PRO A 119 63.85 26.56 68.31
CA PRO A 119 62.44 26.89 68.30
C PRO A 119 62.18 28.24 68.98
N LYS A 120 61.69 29.17 68.20
CA LYS A 120 61.16 30.46 68.82
C LYS A 120 59.86 30.05 69.54
N ARG A 121 60.00 29.92 70.82
CA ARG A 121 58.89 29.77 71.76
C ARG A 121 57.99 30.99 71.65
N LEU A 122 56.83 30.79 70.99
CA LEU A 122 55.78 31.78 71.02
C LEU A 122 55.23 31.80 72.47
N VAL A 123 55.53 32.80 73.20
CA VAL A 123 54.94 33.05 74.51
C VAL A 123 53.59 33.67 74.22
N VAL A 124 52.56 32.82 74.24
CA VAL A 124 51.16 33.30 74.24
C VAL A 124 50.95 33.93 75.66
N LYS A 125 50.93 35.20 75.72
CA LYS A 125 50.53 35.94 76.96
C LYS A 125 49.04 35.59 77.16
N ASN A 126 48.77 34.98 78.28
CA ASN A 126 47.47 34.70 78.89
C ASN A 126 46.30 35.30 78.17
N PHE A 127 45.59 34.41 77.43
CA PHE A 127 44.18 34.58 77.15
C PHE A 127 43.48 34.58 78.48
N LYS A 128 42.94 35.72 78.92
CA LYS A 128 41.94 35.73 79.91
C LYS A 128 40.77 34.93 79.40
N PRO A 129 40.34 33.88 80.16
CA PRO A 129 39.16 33.12 79.72
C PRO A 129 37.99 34.09 79.76
N THR A 130 37.51 34.52 78.59
CA THR A 130 36.19 35.11 78.46
C THR A 130 35.21 34.19 79.17
N ARG A 131 34.52 34.72 80.19
CA ARG A 131 33.42 34.01 80.87
C ARG A 131 32.62 33.25 79.82
N ARG A 132 32.67 31.93 79.85
CA ARG A 132 31.79 31.11 78.96
C ARG A 132 30.34 31.48 79.37
N VAL A 133 29.68 32.23 78.49
CA VAL A 133 28.22 32.47 78.57
C VAL A 133 27.58 31.09 78.53
N ASP A 134 26.66 30.81 79.44
CA ASP A 134 25.89 29.56 79.42
C ASP A 134 25.30 29.36 78.00
N PRO A 135 25.55 28.24 77.33
CA PRO A 135 25.00 28.00 76.00
C PRO A 135 23.51 28.29 75.90
N ARG A 136 22.71 28.08 76.92
CA ARG A 136 21.28 28.41 76.93
C ARG A 136 21.00 29.89 76.89
N VAL A 137 21.70 30.67 77.71
CA VAL A 137 21.58 32.14 77.76
C VAL A 137 22.01 32.74 76.40
N PHE A 138 23.07 32.14 75.76
CA PHE A 138 23.54 32.60 74.47
C PHE A 138 22.48 32.24 73.40
N LEU A 139 21.88 31.06 73.41
CA LEU A 139 20.75 30.68 72.55
C LEU A 139 19.60 31.65 72.69
N ASP A 140 19.17 31.99 73.89
CA ASP A 140 18.04 32.87 74.16
C ASP A 140 18.31 34.31 73.66
N GLN A 141 19.52 34.87 73.89
CA GLN A 141 19.86 36.13 73.34
C GLN A 141 19.94 36.21 71.83
N THR A 142 20.50 35.14 71.22
CA THR A 142 20.55 34.99 69.74
C THR A 142 19.13 34.81 69.19
N TRP A 143 18.33 33.97 69.82
CA TRP A 143 16.96 33.75 69.38
C TRP A 143 16.09 35.01 69.43
N GLN A 144 16.22 35.87 70.44
CA GLN A 144 15.51 37.14 70.50
C GLN A 144 15.79 38.04 69.28
N LYS A 145 17.02 38.06 68.78
CA LYS A 145 17.38 38.77 67.56
C LYS A 145 16.77 38.15 66.34
N ILE A 146 16.93 36.81 66.23
CA ILE A 146 16.36 36.04 65.15
C ILE A 146 14.83 36.13 65.12
N ASP A 147 14.19 36.02 66.25
CA ASP A 147 12.73 36.08 66.36
C ASP A 147 12.14 37.43 65.87
N LYS A 148 12.80 38.55 66.22
CA LYS A 148 12.48 39.91 65.71
C LYS A 148 12.68 39.97 64.21
N ALA A 149 13.82 39.45 63.72
CA ALA A 149 14.09 39.42 62.31
C ALA A 149 13.07 38.57 61.54
N LEU A 150 12.69 37.40 62.07
CA LEU A 150 11.64 36.53 61.51
C LEU A 150 10.27 37.24 61.49
N ASP A 151 9.88 37.95 62.55
CA ASP A 151 8.65 38.74 62.59
C ASP A 151 8.61 39.83 61.51
N THR A 152 9.76 40.47 61.25
CA THR A 152 9.87 41.47 60.19
C THR A 152 9.80 40.86 58.81
N ILE A 153 10.52 39.71 58.58
CA ILE A 153 10.46 38.92 57.32
C ILE A 153 9.01 38.45 57.05
N PHE A 154 8.30 37.96 58.10
CA PHE A 154 6.93 37.50 57.95
C PHE A 154 5.94 38.63 57.67
N ARG A 155 6.22 39.87 58.10
CA ARG A 155 5.46 41.09 57.73
C ARG A 155 5.89 41.68 56.39
N GLN A 156 6.86 41.06 55.71
CA GLN A 156 7.46 41.58 54.44
C GLN A 156 8.10 42.96 54.59
N GLY A 157 8.67 43.24 55.74
CA GLY A 157 9.38 44.48 56.04
C GLY A 157 10.90 44.27 55.87
N ASP A 158 11.62 45.42 55.89
CA ASP A 158 13.09 45.42 55.86
C ASP A 158 13.63 44.96 57.20
N VAL A 159 14.62 44.07 57.19
CA VAL A 159 15.21 43.48 58.39
C VAL A 159 16.25 44.45 58.99
N ASP A 160 16.07 44.87 60.23
CA ASP A 160 16.95 45.75 60.96
C ASP A 160 18.37 45.21 61.23
N PHE A 161 18.51 43.91 61.14
CA PHE A 161 19.77 43.15 61.38
C PHE A 161 20.42 42.70 60.08
N SER A 162 21.75 42.74 60.02
CA SER A 162 22.51 42.14 58.92
C SER A 162 22.27 40.62 58.85
N LEU A 163 21.96 40.13 57.67
CA LEU A 163 21.77 38.69 57.45
C LEU A 163 23.03 37.90 57.89
N GLU A 164 24.22 38.51 57.74
CA GLU A 164 25.48 37.93 58.19
C GLU A 164 25.55 37.79 59.72
N GLU A 165 25.08 38.82 60.47
CA GLU A 165 25.02 38.76 61.93
C GLU A 165 24.11 37.63 62.40
N LEU A 166 22.94 37.49 61.78
CA LEU A 166 21.98 36.43 62.08
C LEU A 166 22.55 35.07 61.74
N TYR A 167 23.17 34.91 60.57
CA TYR A 167 23.84 33.69 60.17
C TYR A 167 24.92 33.25 61.15
N ARG A 168 25.83 34.18 61.56
CA ARG A 168 26.89 33.92 62.56
C ARG A 168 26.30 33.58 63.91
N GLY A 169 25.18 34.16 64.26
CA GLY A 169 24.43 33.79 65.47
C GLY A 169 24.01 32.31 65.45
N VAL A 170 23.39 31.89 64.33
CA VAL A 170 22.93 30.48 64.13
C VAL A 170 24.16 29.53 64.12
N GLU A 171 25.24 29.91 63.42
CA GLU A 171 26.47 29.16 63.37
C GLU A 171 27.05 28.90 64.80
N ASN A 172 27.16 29.95 65.61
CA ASN A 172 27.70 29.84 66.94
C ASN A 172 26.82 29.00 67.86
N VAL A 173 25.49 29.08 67.75
CA VAL A 173 24.53 28.25 68.48
C VAL A 173 24.68 26.76 68.09
N CYS A 174 24.80 26.47 66.80
CA CYS A 174 25.04 25.10 66.32
C CYS A 174 26.36 24.52 66.78
N ARG A 175 27.44 25.32 66.81
CA ARG A 175 28.76 24.95 67.33
C ARG A 175 28.76 24.69 68.84
N GLN A 176 27.81 25.22 69.59
CA GLN A 176 27.58 24.93 70.99
C GLN A 176 26.69 23.74 71.26
N ASN A 177 26.40 22.89 70.23
CA ASN A 177 25.54 21.71 70.24
C ASN A 177 24.07 21.98 70.61
N MET A 178 23.58 23.23 70.39
CA MET A 178 22.16 23.62 70.58
C MET A 178 21.37 23.67 69.28
N ALA A 179 21.85 22.92 68.25
CA ALA A 179 21.18 22.89 66.95
C ALA A 179 19.78 22.32 66.97
N LYS A 180 19.47 21.38 67.88
CA LYS A 180 18.17 20.79 68.06
C LYS A 180 17.16 21.83 68.61
N ASP A 181 17.56 22.58 69.59
CA ASP A 181 16.69 23.57 70.25
C ASP A 181 16.33 24.73 69.31
N ILE A 182 17.33 25.25 68.55
CA ILE A 182 17.08 26.29 67.56
C ILE A 182 16.19 25.77 66.41
N LYS A 183 16.35 24.50 65.95
CA LYS A 183 15.47 23.85 64.98
C LYS A 183 14.00 23.82 65.49
N GLU A 184 13.77 23.35 66.72
CA GLU A 184 12.43 23.23 67.31
C GLU A 184 11.76 24.60 67.42
N ARG A 185 12.49 25.64 67.86
CA ARG A 185 11.96 27.01 67.96
C ARG A 185 11.63 27.57 66.58
N LEU A 186 12.49 27.33 65.58
CA LEU A 186 12.26 27.78 64.20
C LEU A 186 10.98 27.13 63.64
N ILE A 187 10.85 25.82 63.78
CA ILE A 187 9.69 25.09 63.28
C ILE A 187 8.40 25.61 63.96
N THR A 188 8.44 25.82 65.26
CA THR A 188 7.27 26.33 66.00
C THR A 188 6.87 27.72 65.52
N LYS A 189 7.85 28.64 65.36
CA LYS A 189 7.61 30.00 64.89
C LYS A 189 7.05 30.01 63.44
N CYS A 190 7.61 29.18 62.55
CA CYS A 190 7.12 29.00 61.18
C CYS A 190 5.71 28.42 61.18
N LYS A 191 5.40 27.43 62.04
CA LYS A 191 4.08 26.78 62.16
C LYS A 191 3.04 27.80 62.63
N ASP A 192 3.36 28.63 63.59
CA ASP A 192 2.44 29.65 64.10
C ASP A 192 2.11 30.69 63.04
N TYR A 193 3.14 31.10 62.25
CA TYR A 193 2.90 32.04 61.17
C TYR A 193 2.07 31.45 60.03
N VAL A 194 2.44 30.26 59.54
CA VAL A 194 1.72 29.58 58.45
C VAL A 194 0.29 29.24 58.90
N GLY A 195 0.11 28.70 60.13
CA GLY A 195 -1.16 28.32 60.66
C GLY A 195 -2.09 29.48 61.04
N GLY A 196 -1.50 30.60 61.42
CA GLY A 196 -2.22 31.82 61.76
C GLY A 196 -2.47 32.68 60.53
N SER A 197 -1.46 33.48 60.18
CA SER A 197 -1.58 34.55 59.19
C SER A 197 -1.84 34.04 57.78
N LEU A 198 -1.07 33.07 57.25
CA LEU A 198 -1.23 32.61 55.87
C LEU A 198 -2.49 31.79 55.68
N LYS A 199 -2.77 30.89 56.61
CA LYS A 199 -4.02 30.05 56.59
C LYS A 199 -5.26 30.93 56.71
N ALA A 200 -5.28 31.99 57.52
CA ALA A 200 -6.39 32.92 57.64
C ALA A 200 -6.71 33.59 56.29
N LYS A 201 -5.68 34.11 55.58
CA LYS A 201 -5.85 34.71 54.27
C LYS A 201 -6.47 33.75 53.24
N VAL A 202 -6.10 32.47 53.27
CA VAL A 202 -6.67 31.46 52.35
C VAL A 202 -8.09 31.10 52.79
N LYS A 203 -8.38 31.07 54.11
CA LYS A 203 -9.73 30.78 54.65
C LYS A 203 -10.74 31.88 54.35
N GLU A 204 -10.34 33.15 54.27
CA GLU A 204 -11.21 34.27 53.89
C GLU A 204 -11.85 34.07 52.51
N SER A 205 -11.20 33.29 51.62
CA SER A 205 -11.72 33.01 50.29
C SER A 205 -12.62 31.78 50.21
N LEU A 206 -12.89 31.05 51.34
CA LEU A 206 -13.70 29.81 51.34
C LEU A 206 -15.14 29.97 50.82
N GLY A 207 -15.72 31.16 50.85
CA GLY A 207 -17.05 31.47 50.31
C GLY A 207 -17.04 31.81 48.79
N ARG A 208 -15.89 31.85 48.16
CA ARG A 208 -15.71 32.22 46.73
C ARG A 208 -15.61 30.98 45.84
N PRO A 209 -15.65 31.14 44.48
CA PRO A 209 -15.37 30.06 43.53
C PRO A 209 -14.00 29.39 43.78
N ASN A 210 -13.85 28.13 43.39
CA ASN A 210 -12.65 27.32 43.61
C ASN A 210 -11.36 28.01 43.02
N VAL A 211 -11.50 28.64 41.86
CA VAL A 211 -10.41 29.38 41.20
C VAL A 211 -9.87 30.54 42.07
N ASP A 212 -10.76 31.23 42.80
CA ASP A 212 -10.35 32.32 43.71
C ASP A 212 -9.64 31.81 44.96
N ILE A 213 -10.08 30.64 45.46
CA ILE A 213 -9.41 29.95 46.57
C ILE A 213 -8.03 29.48 46.14
N LEU A 214 -7.90 28.92 44.93
CA LEU A 214 -6.62 28.57 44.35
C LEU A 214 -5.69 29.80 44.20
N ARG A 215 -6.23 30.93 43.72
CA ARG A 215 -5.47 32.18 43.60
C ARG A 215 -4.98 32.65 44.94
N ALA A 216 -5.80 32.58 46.01
CA ALA A 216 -5.38 32.94 47.35
C ALA A 216 -4.33 31.95 47.90
N ALA A 217 -4.43 30.66 47.62
CA ALA A 217 -3.44 29.67 48.02
C ALA A 217 -2.10 29.87 47.28
N LEU A 218 -2.12 30.19 45.97
CA LEU A 218 -0.93 30.52 45.20
C LEU A 218 -0.24 31.81 45.70
N HIS A 219 -1.04 32.83 46.04
CA HIS A 219 -0.50 34.03 46.60
C HIS A 219 0.16 33.78 47.97
N ALA A 220 -0.48 33.00 48.85
CA ALA A 220 0.09 32.57 50.12
C ALA A 220 1.36 31.72 49.93
N TRP A 221 1.37 30.82 48.96
CA TRP A 221 2.58 30.05 48.59
C TRP A 221 3.70 30.93 48.07
N GLY A 222 3.38 31.90 47.21
CA GLY A 222 4.37 32.86 46.71
C GLY A 222 5.04 33.69 47.80
N ILE A 223 4.24 34.15 48.77
CA ILE A 223 4.75 34.86 49.97
C ILE A 223 5.65 33.91 50.77
N TRP A 224 5.18 32.71 51.07
CA TRP A 224 5.92 31.72 51.82
C TRP A 224 7.25 31.34 51.13
N ASN A 225 7.23 31.13 49.83
CA ASN A 225 8.41 30.74 49.05
C ASN A 225 9.45 31.89 49.01
N SER A 226 8.99 33.14 48.95
CA SER A 226 9.91 34.29 49.05
C SER A 226 10.55 34.41 50.45
N GLN A 227 9.73 34.13 51.51
CA GLN A 227 10.23 34.13 52.89
C GLN A 227 11.18 32.93 53.14
N MET A 228 10.94 31.78 52.58
CA MET A 228 11.88 30.63 52.68
C MET A 228 13.28 30.96 52.22
N LYS A 229 13.46 31.85 51.24
CA LYS A 229 14.79 32.28 50.79
C LYS A 229 15.58 32.99 51.89
N TYR A 230 14.91 33.82 52.68
CA TYR A 230 15.55 34.46 53.81
C TYR A 230 15.88 33.47 54.92
N LEU A 231 14.99 32.48 55.18
CA LEU A 231 15.24 31.41 56.12
C LEU A 231 16.45 30.58 55.67
N ASP A 232 16.55 30.25 54.42
CA ASP A 232 17.69 29.51 53.84
C ASP A 232 19.00 30.26 54.02
N TRP A 233 19.03 31.60 53.86
CA TRP A 233 20.21 32.39 54.06
C TRP A 233 20.62 32.47 55.54
N ILE A 234 19.67 32.69 56.44
CA ILE A 234 19.94 32.81 57.85
C ILE A 234 20.36 31.48 58.50
N PHE A 235 19.68 30.39 58.12
CA PHE A 235 19.81 29.07 58.73
C PHE A 235 20.68 28.09 57.89
N CYS A 236 21.39 28.58 56.87
CA CYS A 236 22.22 27.75 55.99
C CYS A 236 23.18 26.84 56.78
N TYR A 237 23.81 27.34 57.90
CA TYR A 237 24.71 26.55 58.71
C TYR A 237 23.95 25.42 59.46
N LEU A 238 22.78 25.67 59.98
CA LEU A 238 21.92 24.70 60.63
C LEU A 238 21.55 23.57 59.62
N ASP A 239 21.20 23.99 58.40
CA ASP A 239 20.85 23.07 57.32
C ASP A 239 22.00 22.13 56.97
N ARG A 240 23.20 22.70 56.68
CA ARG A 240 24.38 21.94 56.27
C ARG A 240 24.99 21.07 57.41
N ALA A 241 25.09 21.63 58.63
CA ALA A 241 25.83 21.00 59.73
C ALA A 241 24.94 20.05 60.54
N TYR A 242 23.65 20.26 60.59
CA TYR A 242 22.73 19.49 61.45
C TYR A 242 21.61 18.74 60.74
N LEU A 243 20.96 19.40 59.76
CA LEU A 243 19.79 18.79 59.09
C LEU A 243 20.19 17.83 57.97
N LEU A 244 21.04 18.21 57.03
CA LEU A 244 21.46 17.36 55.91
C LEU A 244 22.11 16.05 56.33
N PRO A 245 22.99 16.01 57.39
CA PRO A 245 23.55 14.73 57.91
C PRO A 245 22.47 13.78 58.47
N ARG A 246 21.25 14.28 58.70
CA ARG A 246 20.07 13.53 59.18
C ARG A 246 19.05 13.27 58.09
N HIS A 247 19.43 13.54 56.82
CA HIS A 247 18.53 13.40 55.67
C HIS A 247 17.29 14.29 55.74
N GLU A 248 17.40 15.43 56.37
CA GLU A 248 16.40 16.51 56.43
C GLU A 248 16.97 17.75 55.79
N SER A 249 16.14 18.59 55.20
CA SER A 249 16.53 19.91 54.73
C SER A 249 15.55 20.96 55.25
N LEU A 250 16.04 22.18 55.45
CA LEU A 250 15.19 23.29 55.87
C LEU A 250 14.09 23.59 54.88
N ARG A 251 14.42 23.50 53.61
CA ARG A 251 13.45 23.67 52.51
C ARG A 251 12.35 22.62 52.56
N GLU A 252 12.70 21.36 52.71
CA GLU A 252 11.74 20.25 52.82
C GLU A 252 10.84 20.39 54.04
N ILE A 253 11.39 20.75 55.19
CA ILE A 253 10.63 21.01 56.44
C ILE A 253 9.63 22.16 56.19
N SER A 254 10.07 23.25 55.54
CA SER A 254 9.22 24.42 55.26
C SER A 254 8.11 24.13 54.25
N ILE A 255 8.38 23.28 53.22
CA ILE A 255 7.37 22.81 52.25
C ILE A 255 6.35 21.91 52.94
N ASN A 256 6.81 20.92 53.70
CA ASN A 256 5.99 20.01 54.47
C ASN A 256 5.10 20.72 55.48
N LEU A 257 5.60 21.81 56.07
CA LEU A 257 4.81 22.65 56.97
C LEU A 257 3.65 23.34 56.28
N PHE A 258 3.93 23.95 55.09
CA PHE A 258 2.86 24.58 54.29
C PHE A 258 1.84 23.54 53.83
N ARG A 259 2.33 22.38 53.36
CA ARG A 259 1.47 21.25 52.92
C ARG A 259 0.56 20.79 54.06
N SER A 260 1.09 20.45 55.22
CA SER A 260 0.29 19.91 56.35
C SER A 260 -0.67 20.94 56.94
N VAL A 261 -0.33 22.21 56.98
CA VAL A 261 -1.14 23.24 57.64
C VAL A 261 -2.23 23.81 56.71
N ILE A 262 -1.89 24.06 55.43
CA ILE A 262 -2.81 24.69 54.44
C ILE A 262 -3.40 23.69 53.50
N PHE A 263 -2.59 22.89 52.82
CA PHE A 263 -3.08 22.00 51.76
C PHE A 263 -3.82 20.80 52.30
N GLU A 264 -3.33 20.11 53.34
CA GLU A 264 -3.98 18.94 53.93
C GLU A 264 -5.18 19.31 54.83
N HIS A 265 -5.58 20.56 54.89
CA HIS A 265 -6.77 20.99 55.60
C HIS A 265 -8.02 20.49 54.86
N ALA A 266 -8.86 19.70 55.55
CA ALA A 266 -10.01 19.00 54.98
C ALA A 266 -10.96 19.82 54.08
N LYS A 267 -11.10 21.15 54.36
CA LYS A 267 -11.98 22.02 53.57
C LYS A 267 -11.23 22.81 52.47
N LEU A 268 -9.94 22.77 52.44
CA LEU A 268 -9.13 23.52 51.47
C LEU A 268 -8.55 22.63 50.37
N ASN A 269 -8.16 21.41 50.72
CA ASN A 269 -7.55 20.47 49.81
C ASN A 269 -8.37 20.27 48.52
N SER A 270 -9.57 19.73 48.64
CA SER A 270 -10.42 19.48 47.47
C SER A 270 -10.69 20.75 46.67
N ARG A 271 -10.96 21.87 47.35
CA ARG A 271 -11.27 23.16 46.68
C ARG A 271 -10.09 23.76 45.92
N ILE A 272 -8.86 23.59 46.41
CA ILE A 272 -7.63 24.02 45.71
C ILE A 272 -7.40 23.14 44.46
N VAL A 273 -7.54 21.84 44.58
CA VAL A 273 -7.40 20.89 43.49
C VAL A 273 -8.52 21.09 42.47
N ASP A 274 -9.78 21.20 42.92
CA ASP A 274 -10.90 21.46 42.02
C ASP A 274 -10.74 22.81 41.31
N GLY A 275 -10.15 23.83 41.95
CA GLY A 275 -9.88 25.10 41.31
C GLY A 275 -8.88 24.99 40.16
N ALA A 276 -7.89 24.10 40.24
CA ALA A 276 -6.98 23.82 39.17
C ALA A 276 -7.66 23.07 38.01
N CYS A 277 -8.56 22.14 38.35
CA CYS A 277 -9.37 21.42 37.36
C CYS A 277 -10.40 22.35 36.69
N ASP A 278 -10.98 23.29 37.41
CA ASP A 278 -11.92 24.29 36.89
C ASP A 278 -11.26 25.21 35.86
N LEU A 279 -9.96 25.54 36.02
CA LEU A 279 -9.19 26.26 34.99
C LEU A 279 -9.10 25.48 33.69
N VAL A 280 -8.79 24.19 33.76
CA VAL A 280 -8.77 23.32 32.59
C VAL A 280 -10.16 23.19 31.95
N ALA A 281 -11.19 23.08 32.76
CA ALA A 281 -12.58 22.99 32.29
C ALA A 281 -13.04 24.30 31.60
N ALA A 282 -12.60 25.44 32.10
CA ALA A 282 -12.88 26.74 31.48
C ALA A 282 -12.26 26.86 30.09
N ASP A 283 -11.00 26.42 29.91
CA ASP A 283 -10.31 26.38 28.61
C ASP A 283 -11.01 25.41 27.63
N ARG A 284 -11.45 24.26 28.11
CA ARG A 284 -12.22 23.29 27.31
C ARG A 284 -13.54 23.87 26.78
N THR A 285 -14.13 24.81 27.50
CA THR A 285 -15.37 25.53 27.10
C THR A 285 -15.09 26.79 26.27
N GLY A 286 -13.87 27.05 25.88
CA GLY A 286 -13.47 28.15 24.99
C GLY A 286 -13.23 29.49 25.72
N ARG A 287 -13.05 29.48 27.04
CA ARG A 287 -12.60 30.63 27.81
C ARG A 287 -11.07 30.63 27.85
N ASP A 288 -10.49 31.81 27.85
CA ASP A 288 -9.01 31.93 27.94
C ASP A 288 -8.48 31.31 29.23
N LEU A 289 -7.53 30.41 29.12
CA LEU A 289 -6.83 29.84 30.26
C LEU A 289 -5.81 30.85 30.80
N ASP A 290 -5.91 31.16 32.10
CA ASP A 290 -4.82 31.87 32.79
C ASP A 290 -3.60 30.93 32.89
N SER A 291 -2.79 30.93 31.83
CA SER A 291 -1.68 29.99 31.65
C SER A 291 -0.58 30.24 32.72
N GLU A 292 -0.39 31.48 33.16
CA GLU A 292 0.59 31.79 34.18
C GLU A 292 0.16 31.26 35.55
N MET A 293 -1.13 31.41 35.86
CA MET A 293 -1.70 30.90 37.11
C MET A 293 -1.67 29.36 37.13
N PHE A 294 -2.02 28.69 36.01
CA PHE A 294 -2.01 27.25 35.94
C PHE A 294 -0.58 26.67 36.04
N SER A 295 0.40 27.28 35.35
CA SER A 295 1.81 26.90 35.46
C SER A 295 2.35 27.04 36.90
N LYS A 296 2.06 28.14 37.57
CA LYS A 296 2.42 28.34 38.99
C LYS A 296 1.75 27.29 39.89
N THR A 297 0.51 26.90 39.58
CA THR A 297 -0.21 25.88 40.34
C THR A 297 0.46 24.52 40.19
N VAL A 298 0.78 24.10 38.98
CA VAL A 298 1.47 22.84 38.70
C VAL A 298 2.82 22.80 39.44
N ASN A 299 3.60 23.86 39.35
CA ASN A 299 4.89 23.97 40.07
C ASN A 299 4.71 23.89 41.60
N MET A 300 3.69 24.56 42.14
CA MET A 300 3.35 24.49 43.57
C MET A 300 3.02 23.05 44.00
N PHE A 301 2.23 22.32 43.17
CA PHE A 301 1.88 20.92 43.46
C PHE A 301 3.08 20.00 43.40
N HIS A 302 4.01 20.22 42.46
CA HIS A 302 5.29 19.50 42.40
C HIS A 302 6.17 19.76 43.60
N ASP A 303 6.35 21.05 43.96
CA ASP A 303 7.16 21.40 45.11
C ASP A 303 6.62 20.78 46.40
N MET A 304 5.30 20.75 46.57
CA MET A 304 4.63 20.13 47.74
C MET A 304 4.52 18.60 47.65
N GLN A 305 4.96 17.99 46.54
CA GLN A 305 4.83 16.53 46.27
C GLN A 305 3.40 16.00 46.33
N VAL A 306 2.41 16.84 46.01
CA VAL A 306 0.99 16.48 46.04
C VAL A 306 0.41 16.25 44.64
N TYR A 307 1.21 16.46 43.58
CA TYR A 307 0.78 16.34 42.20
C TYR A 307 0.16 14.94 41.91
N THR A 308 0.93 13.88 42.16
CA THR A 308 0.56 12.50 41.83
C THR A 308 -0.55 11.90 42.70
N HIS A 309 -0.70 12.40 43.94
CA HIS A 309 -1.65 11.83 44.91
C HIS A 309 -2.97 12.59 44.99
N ALA A 310 -3.00 13.88 44.68
CA ALA A 310 -4.18 14.72 44.85
C ALA A 310 -4.66 15.34 43.52
N PHE A 311 -3.76 15.89 42.72
CA PHE A 311 -4.15 16.61 41.49
C PHE A 311 -4.36 15.68 40.28
N GLU A 312 -3.41 14.81 40.00
CA GLU A 312 -3.44 13.91 38.81
C GLU A 312 -4.70 13.02 38.79
N PRO A 313 -5.07 12.32 39.89
CA PRO A 313 -6.27 11.51 39.87
C PRO A 313 -7.56 12.32 39.63
N ARG A 314 -7.63 13.53 40.24
CA ARG A 314 -8.79 14.40 40.07
C ARG A 314 -8.87 15.01 38.67
N LEU A 315 -7.73 15.37 38.09
CA LEU A 315 -7.64 15.82 36.70
C LEU A 315 -8.13 14.71 35.75
N MET A 316 -7.74 13.46 36.00
CA MET A 316 -8.18 12.33 35.19
C MET A 316 -9.69 12.10 35.31
N GLU A 317 -10.25 12.14 36.48
CA GLU A 317 -11.68 11.99 36.72
C GLU A 317 -12.50 13.07 35.98
N VAL A 318 -12.16 14.34 36.16
CA VAL A 318 -12.79 15.47 35.45
C VAL A 318 -12.60 15.38 33.93
N SER A 319 -11.42 14.91 33.49
CA SER A 319 -11.14 14.70 32.06
C SER A 319 -11.98 13.59 31.47
N GLN A 320 -12.14 12.49 32.19
CA GLN A 320 -12.99 11.39 31.78
C GLN A 320 -14.46 11.83 31.62
N GLU A 321 -15.01 12.54 32.62
CA GLU A 321 -16.37 13.06 32.51
C GLU A 321 -16.56 13.98 31.30
N TYR A 322 -15.58 14.84 31.05
CA TYR A 322 -15.63 15.76 29.91
C TYR A 322 -15.58 15.00 28.57
N VAL A 323 -14.61 14.09 28.45
CA VAL A 323 -14.38 13.33 27.18
C VAL A 323 -15.58 12.44 26.85
N VAL A 324 -16.17 11.78 27.87
CA VAL A 324 -17.37 10.94 27.67
C VAL A 324 -18.53 11.78 27.14
N LYS A 325 -18.85 12.88 27.82
CA LYS A 325 -19.95 13.79 27.40
C LYS A 325 -19.70 14.35 25.99
N TRP A 326 -18.47 14.75 25.73
CA TRP A 326 -18.06 15.26 24.43
C TRP A 326 -18.18 14.20 23.33
N ALA A 327 -17.66 12.99 23.57
CA ALA A 327 -17.71 11.89 22.61
C ALA A 327 -19.15 11.45 22.28
N ASP A 328 -20.04 11.44 23.29
CA ASP A 328 -21.44 11.09 23.09
C ASP A 328 -22.19 12.15 22.27
N ALA A 329 -22.01 13.43 22.59
CA ALA A 329 -22.62 14.53 21.84
C ALA A 329 -22.12 14.55 20.36
N GLU A 330 -20.81 14.64 20.17
CA GLU A 330 -20.22 14.74 18.84
C GLU A 330 -20.50 13.50 17.96
N SER A 331 -20.49 12.30 18.56
CA SER A 331 -20.80 11.08 17.83
C SER A 331 -22.27 10.98 17.40
N SER A 332 -23.17 11.69 18.04
CA SER A 332 -24.61 11.67 17.70
C SER A 332 -24.99 12.75 16.69
N GLU A 333 -24.30 13.89 16.71
CA GLU A 333 -24.66 15.07 15.91
C GLU A 333 -23.90 15.16 14.59
N LYS A 334 -22.66 14.66 14.51
CA LYS A 334 -21.76 14.85 13.37
C LYS A 334 -21.67 13.60 12.49
N SER A 335 -21.36 13.81 11.21
CA SER A 335 -20.96 12.75 10.26
C SER A 335 -19.63 12.11 10.68
N LEU A 336 -19.32 10.91 10.17
CA LEU A 336 -18.09 10.20 10.50
C LEU A 336 -16.82 11.02 10.23
N PRO A 337 -16.63 11.65 9.04
CA PRO A 337 -15.45 12.46 8.79
C PRO A 337 -15.31 13.64 9.75
N GLU A 338 -16.43 14.33 10.05
CA GLU A 338 -16.43 15.46 10.97
C GLU A 338 -16.10 15.04 12.40
N TYR A 339 -16.65 13.90 12.84
CA TYR A 339 -16.31 13.33 14.15
C TYR A 339 -14.81 13.01 14.27
N VAL A 340 -14.24 12.34 13.24
CA VAL A 340 -12.81 11.97 13.23
C VAL A 340 -11.91 13.20 13.28
N ARG A 341 -12.23 14.23 12.49
CA ARG A 341 -11.50 15.51 12.51
C ARG A 341 -11.62 16.21 13.88
N SER A 342 -12.83 16.24 14.46
CA SER A 342 -13.07 16.81 15.79
C SER A 342 -12.35 16.05 16.88
N ALA A 343 -12.37 14.72 16.85
CA ALA A 343 -11.68 13.84 17.80
C ALA A 343 -10.16 14.06 17.76
N LYS A 344 -9.57 14.08 16.55
CA LYS A 344 -8.16 14.41 16.37
C LYS A 344 -7.81 15.79 16.91
N ALA A 345 -8.62 16.81 16.58
CA ALA A 345 -8.42 18.16 17.05
C ALA A 345 -8.50 18.27 18.58
N LEU A 346 -9.39 17.49 19.22
CA LEU A 346 -9.47 17.41 20.69
C LEU A 346 -8.20 16.77 21.25
N MET A 347 -7.78 15.63 20.73
CA MET A 347 -6.55 14.95 21.17
C MET A 347 -5.33 15.86 21.06
N ASP A 348 -5.17 16.54 19.93
CA ASP A 348 -4.06 17.44 19.67
C ASP A 348 -4.07 18.64 20.65
N ARG A 349 -5.26 19.17 20.98
CA ARG A 349 -5.44 20.27 21.94
C ARG A 349 -5.05 19.84 23.36
N GLU A 350 -5.51 18.67 23.81
CA GLU A 350 -5.16 18.13 25.12
C GLU A 350 -3.65 17.84 25.22
N MET A 351 -3.05 17.29 24.16
CA MET A 351 -1.60 17.03 24.13
C MET A 351 -0.78 18.33 24.15
N LYS A 352 -1.19 19.35 23.39
CA LYS A 352 -0.56 20.68 23.43
C LYS A 352 -0.61 21.30 24.83
N ARG A 353 -1.73 21.13 25.56
CA ARG A 353 -1.86 21.59 26.96
C ARG A 353 -0.85 20.90 27.85
N VAL A 354 -0.73 19.57 27.74
CA VAL A 354 0.26 18.80 28.52
C VAL A 354 1.68 19.28 28.25
N ASP A 355 2.02 19.50 26.99
CA ASP A 355 3.36 19.92 26.60
C ASP A 355 3.63 21.39 27.00
N MET A 356 2.64 22.29 26.87
CA MET A 356 2.75 23.71 27.25
C MET A 356 3.06 23.90 28.73
N PHE A 357 2.43 23.09 29.60
CA PHE A 357 2.59 23.17 31.05
C PHE A 357 3.59 22.18 31.61
N SER A 358 4.33 21.47 30.74
CA SER A 358 5.34 20.49 31.14
C SER A 358 4.85 19.48 32.15
N LEU A 359 3.62 18.96 31.95
CA LEU A 359 3.06 17.94 32.82
C LEU A 359 3.89 16.64 32.72
N PRO A 360 3.97 15.84 33.79
CA PRO A 360 4.71 14.58 33.78
C PRO A 360 4.32 13.65 32.63
N ASN A 361 5.28 12.87 32.15
CA ASN A 361 5.04 11.89 31.10
C ASN A 361 4.03 10.79 31.54
N THR A 362 3.88 10.54 32.84
CA THR A 362 2.84 9.66 33.39
C THR A 362 1.46 10.20 33.06
N THR A 363 1.20 11.46 33.43
CA THR A 363 -0.04 12.17 33.14
C THR A 363 -0.34 12.22 31.63
N LYS A 364 0.69 12.50 30.82
CA LYS A 364 0.56 12.51 29.36
C LYS A 364 0.07 11.18 28.83
N ARG A 365 0.66 10.08 29.28
CA ARG A 365 0.32 8.71 28.84
C ARG A 365 -1.07 8.32 29.30
N GLU A 366 -1.42 8.58 30.57
CA GLU A 366 -2.74 8.26 31.12
C GLU A 366 -3.85 9.04 30.44
N LEU A 367 -3.65 10.35 30.23
CA LEU A 367 -4.62 11.20 29.51
C LEU A 367 -4.78 10.75 28.05
N LEU A 368 -3.68 10.41 27.37
CA LEU A 368 -3.75 9.88 26.01
C LEU A 368 -4.51 8.55 25.97
N THR A 369 -4.25 7.65 26.91
CA THR A 369 -4.97 6.37 27.02
C THR A 369 -6.46 6.60 27.25
N LEU A 370 -6.83 7.52 28.13
CA LEU A 370 -8.21 7.89 28.41
C LEU A 370 -8.91 8.43 27.16
N LEU A 371 -8.25 9.35 26.43
CA LEU A 371 -8.77 9.90 25.18
C LEU A 371 -8.99 8.79 24.13
N GLU A 372 -8.00 7.94 23.95
CA GLU A 372 -8.08 6.83 22.99
C GLU A 372 -9.17 5.82 23.38
N ASP A 373 -9.35 5.51 24.66
CA ASP A 373 -10.40 4.61 25.12
C ASP A 373 -11.80 5.16 24.83
N HIS A 374 -12.05 6.43 25.13
CA HIS A 374 -13.39 7.01 25.00
C HIS A 374 -13.71 7.50 23.60
N LEU A 375 -12.72 8.01 22.83
CA LEU A 375 -12.93 8.52 21.47
C LEU A 375 -12.85 7.42 20.42
N ILE A 376 -12.06 6.34 20.67
CA ILE A 376 -11.82 5.29 19.69
C ILE A 376 -12.46 3.98 20.12
N SER A 377 -12.01 3.37 21.24
CA SER A 377 -12.43 2.02 21.62
C SER A 377 -13.94 1.95 21.94
N ASN A 378 -14.47 2.90 22.68
CA ASN A 378 -15.91 2.93 23.03
C ASN A 378 -16.81 3.35 21.85
N LYS A 379 -16.25 3.93 20.79
CA LYS A 379 -16.96 4.35 19.56
C LYS A 379 -16.62 3.48 18.35
N GLU A 380 -16.01 2.32 18.59
CA GLU A 380 -15.60 1.40 17.55
C GLU A 380 -16.71 1.08 16.56
N THR A 381 -17.91 0.72 17.04
CA THR A 381 -19.04 0.36 16.19
C THR A 381 -19.46 1.47 15.23
N ARG A 382 -19.30 2.73 15.64
CA ARG A 382 -19.56 3.87 14.77
C ARG A 382 -18.41 4.11 13.80
N LEU A 383 -17.17 4.09 14.28
CA LEU A 383 -15.97 4.30 13.47
C LEU A 383 -15.79 3.22 12.39
N THR A 384 -16.37 2.03 12.59
CA THR A 384 -16.35 0.92 11.64
C THR A 384 -17.69 0.70 10.93
N ASN A 385 -18.58 1.71 10.94
CA ASN A 385 -19.86 1.64 10.26
C ASN A 385 -19.64 1.43 8.76
N GLN A 386 -20.23 0.35 8.22
CA GLN A 386 -20.01 -0.06 6.82
C GLN A 386 -20.63 0.92 5.83
N ASP A 387 -21.77 1.52 6.17
CA ASP A 387 -22.48 2.41 5.24
C ASP A 387 -21.76 3.75 5.10
N GLU A 388 -21.38 4.38 6.23
CA GLU A 388 -20.60 5.63 6.23
C GLU A 388 -19.19 5.44 5.61
N LEU A 389 -18.59 4.25 5.80
CA LEU A 389 -17.32 3.90 5.14
C LEU A 389 -17.51 3.77 3.62
N ALA A 390 -18.63 3.18 3.18
CA ALA A 390 -18.95 3.07 1.76
C ALA A 390 -19.08 4.45 1.10
N ASP A 391 -19.75 5.40 1.74
CA ASP A 391 -19.86 6.79 1.26
C ASP A 391 -18.49 7.47 1.10
N LEU A 392 -17.57 7.24 2.06
CA LEU A 392 -16.19 7.77 1.98
C LEU A 392 -15.37 7.13 0.85
N LEU A 393 -15.58 5.85 0.59
CA LEU A 393 -14.92 5.14 -0.50
C LEU A 393 -15.46 5.56 -1.86
N GLU A 394 -16.78 5.77 -1.98
CA GLU A 394 -17.45 6.24 -3.21
C GLU A 394 -17.00 7.65 -3.58
N THR A 395 -16.92 8.55 -2.60
CA THR A 395 -16.43 9.92 -2.81
C THR A 395 -14.91 10.01 -2.98
N ASN A 396 -14.19 8.90 -2.81
CA ASN A 396 -12.71 8.84 -2.85
C ASN A 396 -12.04 9.87 -1.91
N ALA A 397 -12.56 9.99 -0.69
CA ALA A 397 -12.08 10.94 0.32
C ALA A 397 -10.78 10.46 0.98
N VAL A 398 -9.65 10.60 0.28
CA VAL A 398 -8.32 10.07 0.67
C VAL A 398 -7.89 10.57 2.05
N GLU A 399 -8.04 11.87 2.32
CA GLU A 399 -7.62 12.51 3.57
C GLU A 399 -8.46 12.05 4.76
N ASP A 400 -9.77 11.95 4.60
CA ASP A 400 -10.66 11.52 5.68
C ASP A 400 -10.48 10.04 6.03
N LEU A 401 -10.24 9.20 5.02
CA LEU A 401 -9.90 7.79 5.21
C LEU A 401 -8.54 7.61 5.88
N GLU A 402 -7.54 8.45 5.56
CA GLU A 402 -6.25 8.45 6.26
C GLU A 402 -6.41 8.82 7.73
N LEU A 403 -7.19 9.87 8.01
CA LEU A 403 -7.48 10.30 9.37
C LEU A 403 -8.20 9.21 10.16
N LEU A 404 -9.22 8.59 9.57
CA LEU A 404 -9.96 7.49 10.19
C LEU A 404 -9.05 6.29 10.49
N TYR A 405 -8.25 5.87 9.50
CA TYR A 405 -7.33 4.76 9.67
C TYR A 405 -6.26 5.07 10.72
N SER A 406 -5.63 6.25 10.66
CA SER A 406 -4.62 6.68 11.64
C SER A 406 -5.16 6.76 13.07
N LEU A 407 -6.44 7.13 13.22
CA LEU A 407 -7.11 7.16 14.52
C LEU A 407 -7.34 5.73 15.06
N LEU A 408 -7.87 4.83 14.23
CA LEU A 408 -8.10 3.43 14.59
C LEU A 408 -6.80 2.67 14.87
N GLU A 409 -5.73 2.95 14.11
CA GLU A 409 -4.44 2.25 14.25
C GLU A 409 -3.77 2.55 15.61
N ARG A 410 -4.06 3.68 16.24
CA ARG A 410 -3.60 3.97 17.62
C ARG A 410 -3.99 2.86 18.62
N ARG A 411 -5.11 2.20 18.38
CA ARG A 411 -5.63 1.07 19.19
C ARG A 411 -5.56 -0.27 18.45
N LYS A 412 -4.85 -0.34 17.32
CA LYS A 412 -4.73 -1.53 16.47
C LYS A 412 -6.10 -2.06 16.00
N LEU A 413 -7.01 -1.14 15.75
CA LEU A 413 -8.35 -1.44 15.23
C LEU A 413 -8.47 -1.24 13.71
N GLY A 414 -7.39 -0.87 13.02
CA GLY A 414 -7.36 -0.64 11.57
C GLY A 414 -7.90 -1.82 10.76
N ALA A 415 -7.54 -3.04 11.16
CA ALA A 415 -8.01 -4.27 10.52
C ALA A 415 -9.55 -4.46 10.58
N LYS A 416 -10.26 -3.80 11.49
CA LYS A 416 -11.72 -3.86 11.59
C LYS A 416 -12.46 -3.12 10.47
N LEU A 417 -11.78 -2.29 9.70
CA LEU A 417 -12.32 -1.70 8.47
C LEU A 417 -12.44 -2.72 7.32
N ARG A 418 -11.72 -3.85 7.38
CA ARG A 418 -11.67 -4.86 6.32
C ARG A 418 -13.05 -5.36 5.87
N PRO A 419 -14.02 -5.72 6.75
CA PRO A 419 -15.32 -6.22 6.30
C PRO A 419 -16.10 -5.20 5.46
N GLY A 420 -16.14 -3.93 5.88
CA GLY A 420 -16.78 -2.86 5.12
C GLY A 420 -16.07 -2.57 3.81
N PHE A 421 -14.74 -2.48 3.84
CA PHE A 421 -13.90 -2.26 2.67
C PHE A 421 -14.03 -3.37 1.63
N THR A 422 -13.94 -4.63 2.03
CA THR A 422 -14.09 -5.78 1.13
C THR A 422 -15.49 -5.89 0.55
N LYS A 423 -16.52 -5.64 1.35
CA LYS A 423 -17.91 -5.65 0.88
C LYS A 423 -18.15 -4.60 -0.18
N TRP A 424 -17.73 -3.37 0.06
CA TRP A 424 -17.88 -2.28 -0.90
C TRP A 424 -17.18 -2.61 -2.24
N ILE A 425 -15.94 -3.13 -2.18
CA ILE A 425 -15.19 -3.54 -3.38
C ILE A 425 -15.94 -4.65 -4.14
N GLU A 426 -16.47 -5.64 -3.42
CA GLU A 426 -17.21 -6.75 -4.03
C GLU A 426 -18.51 -6.28 -4.68
N ASP A 427 -19.22 -5.34 -4.07
CA ASP A 427 -20.47 -4.79 -4.58
C ASP A 427 -20.22 -3.90 -5.81
N GLU A 428 -19.27 -2.97 -5.74
CA GLU A 428 -18.92 -2.10 -6.86
C GLU A 428 -18.32 -2.89 -8.03
N GLY A 429 -17.36 -3.79 -7.76
CA GLY A 429 -16.79 -4.67 -8.77
C GLY A 429 -17.84 -5.59 -9.43
N THR A 430 -18.81 -6.09 -8.65
CA THR A 430 -19.94 -6.89 -9.17
C THR A 430 -20.85 -6.03 -10.06
N ALA A 431 -21.14 -4.80 -9.68
CA ALA A 431 -21.93 -3.86 -10.50
C ALA A 431 -21.26 -3.60 -11.86
N ILE A 432 -19.95 -3.39 -11.89
CA ILE A 432 -19.17 -3.20 -13.12
C ILE A 432 -19.21 -4.46 -14.02
N VAL A 433 -18.92 -5.65 -13.44
CA VAL A 433 -18.82 -6.90 -14.22
C VAL A 433 -20.16 -7.32 -14.81
N PHE A 434 -21.28 -7.05 -14.13
CA PHE A 434 -22.62 -7.45 -14.57
C PHE A 434 -23.41 -6.35 -15.28
N ASN A 435 -22.78 -5.22 -15.59
CA ASN A 435 -23.40 -4.15 -16.40
C ASN A 435 -23.43 -4.57 -17.88
N ASP A 436 -24.57 -5.08 -18.32
CA ASP A 436 -24.76 -5.54 -19.72
C ASP A 436 -24.75 -4.39 -20.75
N LYS A 437 -24.95 -3.13 -20.31
CA LYS A 437 -25.01 -1.97 -21.22
C LYS A 437 -23.62 -1.44 -21.58
N GLU A 438 -22.66 -1.53 -20.67
CA GLU A 438 -21.33 -0.93 -20.82
C GLU A 438 -20.19 -1.97 -20.86
N GLN A 439 -20.45 -3.14 -21.41
CA GLN A 439 -19.46 -4.23 -21.47
C GLN A 439 -18.16 -3.86 -22.17
N GLU A 440 -18.23 -2.99 -23.19
CA GLU A 440 -17.01 -2.55 -23.91
C GLU A 440 -16.10 -1.71 -23.01
N ASN A 441 -16.64 -1.03 -21.98
CA ASN A 441 -15.91 -0.18 -21.03
C ASN A 441 -15.55 -0.91 -19.73
N MET A 442 -15.98 -2.17 -19.54
CA MET A 442 -15.82 -2.90 -18.29
C MET A 442 -14.36 -2.92 -17.79
N ILE A 443 -13.42 -3.20 -18.67
CA ILE A 443 -11.99 -3.27 -18.28
C ILE A 443 -11.45 -1.88 -17.91
N ILE A 444 -11.92 -0.84 -18.58
CA ILE A 444 -11.53 0.55 -18.26
C ILE A 444 -12.03 0.93 -16.87
N GLN A 445 -13.28 0.58 -16.55
CA GLN A 445 -13.87 0.83 -15.23
C GLN A 445 -13.14 0.03 -14.14
N LEU A 446 -12.83 -1.26 -14.38
CA LEU A 446 -12.07 -2.09 -13.44
C LEU A 446 -10.64 -1.57 -13.20
N LEU A 447 -9.96 -1.10 -14.24
CA LEU A 447 -8.63 -0.49 -14.09
C LEU A 447 -8.68 0.83 -13.32
N THR A 448 -9.73 1.64 -13.55
CA THR A 448 -9.95 2.88 -12.82
C THR A 448 -10.22 2.59 -11.34
N LEU A 449 -11.13 1.66 -11.04
CA LEU A 449 -11.41 1.20 -9.67
C LEU A 449 -10.13 0.67 -8.99
N LYS A 450 -9.38 -0.18 -9.68
CA LYS A 450 -8.12 -0.71 -9.15
C LYS A 450 -7.12 0.40 -8.82
N ARG A 451 -6.98 1.39 -9.70
CA ARG A 451 -6.08 2.54 -9.50
C ARG A 451 -6.51 3.38 -8.29
N GLN A 452 -7.80 3.65 -8.15
CA GLN A 452 -8.36 4.37 -6.99
C GLN A 452 -8.06 3.60 -5.70
N LEU A 453 -8.35 2.30 -5.66
CA LEU A 453 -8.11 1.45 -4.50
C LEU A 453 -6.63 1.31 -4.16
N ASP A 454 -5.76 1.19 -5.15
CA ASP A 454 -4.30 1.15 -4.95
C ASP A 454 -3.78 2.49 -4.37
N THR A 455 -4.39 3.61 -4.76
CA THR A 455 -4.08 4.94 -4.20
C THR A 455 -4.53 5.03 -2.76
N LEU A 456 -5.77 4.63 -2.44
CA LEU A 456 -6.29 4.58 -1.09
C LEU A 456 -5.46 3.65 -0.19
N TRP A 457 -5.13 2.46 -0.67
CA TRP A 457 -4.30 1.52 0.09
C TRP A 457 -2.91 2.08 0.42
N LYS A 458 -2.30 2.82 -0.50
CA LYS A 458 -0.98 3.43 -0.30
C LYS A 458 -1.02 4.69 0.53
N ALA A 459 -1.96 5.59 0.26
CA ALA A 459 -2.04 6.92 0.87
C ALA A 459 -2.82 6.89 2.19
N SER A 460 -4.04 6.33 2.19
CA SER A 460 -4.92 6.37 3.36
C SER A 460 -4.66 5.24 4.35
N PHE A 461 -4.37 4.03 3.87
CA PHE A 461 -4.18 2.86 4.73
C PHE A 461 -2.71 2.46 4.93
N HIS A 462 -1.75 3.31 4.57
CA HIS A 462 -0.31 3.14 4.81
C HIS A 462 0.23 1.75 4.42
N ARG A 463 -0.35 1.12 3.39
CA ARG A 463 -0.03 -0.24 2.91
C ARG A 463 -0.30 -1.35 3.93
N ASP A 464 -1.34 -1.21 4.74
CA ASP A 464 -1.76 -2.26 5.66
C ASP A 464 -1.93 -3.61 4.94
N GLU A 465 -1.36 -4.68 5.54
CA GLU A 465 -1.34 -6.00 4.92
C GLU A 465 -2.73 -6.66 4.91
N GLU A 466 -3.52 -6.48 5.97
CA GLU A 466 -4.85 -7.06 6.11
C GLU A 466 -5.84 -6.46 5.12
N LEU A 467 -5.81 -5.13 4.94
CA LEU A 467 -6.61 -4.44 3.94
C LEU A 467 -6.13 -4.77 2.52
N GLY A 468 -4.81 -4.87 2.30
CA GLY A 468 -4.23 -5.32 1.04
C GLY A 468 -4.59 -6.77 0.69
N HIS A 469 -4.72 -7.65 1.66
CA HIS A 469 -5.26 -9.00 1.49
C HIS A 469 -6.74 -8.96 1.13
N GLY A 470 -7.54 -8.16 1.86
CA GLY A 470 -8.95 -7.96 1.57
C GLY A 470 -9.20 -7.47 0.14
N LEU A 471 -8.42 -6.48 -0.31
CA LEU A 471 -8.48 -5.98 -1.69
C LEU A 471 -8.26 -7.10 -2.73
N ARG A 472 -7.20 -7.87 -2.57
CA ARG A 472 -6.91 -8.99 -3.49
C ARG A 472 -7.99 -10.07 -3.48
N GLU A 473 -8.46 -10.44 -2.31
CA GLU A 473 -9.53 -11.43 -2.13
C GLU A 473 -10.84 -10.95 -2.77
N SER A 474 -11.20 -9.69 -2.61
CA SER A 474 -12.40 -9.11 -3.22
C SER A 474 -12.32 -9.11 -4.75
N PHE A 475 -11.17 -8.71 -5.32
CA PHE A 475 -10.96 -8.82 -6.78
C PHE A 475 -11.07 -10.25 -7.29
N ASP A 476 -10.47 -11.21 -6.58
CA ASP A 476 -10.57 -12.63 -6.92
C ASP A 476 -12.01 -13.11 -6.89
N LYS A 477 -12.80 -12.72 -5.88
CA LYS A 477 -14.19 -13.10 -5.72
C LYS A 477 -15.10 -12.55 -6.82
N PHE A 478 -15.14 -11.22 -7.00
CA PHE A 478 -16.10 -10.62 -7.92
C PHE A 478 -15.77 -10.86 -9.40
N MET A 479 -14.47 -10.86 -9.75
CA MET A 479 -14.06 -11.14 -11.14
C MET A 479 -14.38 -12.56 -11.59
N ASN A 480 -14.48 -13.50 -10.66
CA ASN A 480 -14.80 -14.90 -10.93
C ASN A 480 -16.25 -15.30 -10.55
N LYS A 481 -17.07 -14.32 -10.14
CA LYS A 481 -18.47 -14.55 -9.78
C LYS A 481 -19.30 -14.88 -11.01
N THR A 482 -20.11 -15.95 -10.93
CA THR A 482 -21.01 -16.37 -12.00
C THR A 482 -22.42 -15.84 -11.80
N LYS A 483 -23.05 -15.33 -12.86
CA LYS A 483 -24.46 -14.99 -12.85
C LYS A 483 -25.26 -16.29 -12.91
N LYS A 484 -25.83 -16.75 -11.81
CA LYS A 484 -26.80 -17.84 -11.78
C LYS A 484 -28.10 -17.35 -12.39
N THR A 485 -28.16 -17.24 -13.71
CA THR A 485 -29.40 -16.92 -14.42
C THR A 485 -29.65 -17.93 -15.49
N SER A 486 -30.74 -18.69 -15.29
CA SER A 486 -31.46 -19.57 -16.23
C SER A 486 -30.67 -20.67 -16.99
N ALA A 487 -31.30 -21.77 -17.17
CA ALA A 487 -30.94 -23.10 -17.63
C ALA A 487 -30.17 -23.23 -18.96
N SER A 488 -29.59 -22.18 -19.53
CA SER A 488 -28.89 -22.26 -20.81
C SER A 488 -27.44 -21.80 -20.84
N TRP A 489 -26.92 -21.27 -19.74
CA TRP A 489 -25.52 -20.86 -19.65
C TRP A 489 -24.79 -21.77 -18.66
N GLY A 490 -23.89 -22.59 -19.18
CA GLY A 490 -22.95 -23.33 -18.35
C GLY A 490 -22.18 -22.36 -17.45
N THR A 491 -21.71 -22.85 -16.35
CA THR A 491 -20.84 -22.24 -15.34
C THR A 491 -19.68 -21.45 -15.96
N ASP A 492 -19.93 -20.25 -16.45
CA ASP A 492 -18.94 -19.56 -17.24
C ASP A 492 -18.59 -18.18 -16.65
N ASN A 493 -17.44 -18.17 -15.92
CA ASN A 493 -16.67 -16.96 -15.60
C ASN A 493 -15.92 -16.41 -16.83
N SER A 494 -16.40 -16.71 -18.02
CA SER A 494 -15.64 -16.55 -19.25
C SER A 494 -15.64 -15.14 -19.79
N LYS A 495 -16.62 -14.31 -19.38
CA LYS A 495 -16.80 -12.97 -19.95
C LYS A 495 -15.66 -11.99 -19.61
N THR A 496 -15.20 -12.00 -18.38
CA THR A 496 -14.09 -11.11 -17.95
C THR A 496 -12.81 -11.46 -18.72
N GLY A 497 -12.53 -12.74 -18.92
CA GLY A 497 -11.39 -13.20 -19.73
C GLY A 497 -11.48 -12.78 -21.21
N GLU A 498 -12.66 -12.86 -21.82
CA GLU A 498 -12.92 -12.35 -23.18
C GLU A 498 -12.67 -10.84 -23.26
N MET A 499 -13.18 -10.06 -22.30
CA MET A 499 -13.04 -8.61 -22.32
C MET A 499 -11.61 -8.15 -22.10
N ILE A 500 -10.85 -8.82 -21.22
CA ILE A 500 -9.43 -8.58 -21.06
C ILE A 500 -8.67 -8.83 -22.38
N ALA A 501 -8.97 -9.94 -23.07
CA ALA A 501 -8.33 -10.24 -24.35
C ALA A 501 -8.64 -9.18 -25.42
N LYS A 502 -9.88 -8.71 -25.50
CA LYS A 502 -10.31 -7.66 -26.42
C LYS A 502 -9.68 -6.30 -26.11
N TYR A 503 -9.54 -5.98 -24.83
CA TYR A 503 -8.85 -4.73 -24.41
C TYR A 503 -7.36 -4.77 -24.77
N VAL A 504 -6.70 -5.91 -24.55
CA VAL A 504 -5.31 -6.11 -24.97
C VAL A 504 -5.18 -6.01 -26.50
N ASP A 505 -6.12 -6.60 -27.27
CA ASP A 505 -6.15 -6.44 -28.72
C ASP A 505 -6.27 -4.98 -29.14
N MET A 506 -7.13 -4.23 -28.47
CA MET A 506 -7.28 -2.78 -28.73
C MET A 506 -5.98 -2.02 -28.51
N LEU A 507 -5.27 -2.28 -27.42
CA LEU A 507 -3.99 -1.66 -27.10
C LEU A 507 -2.90 -2.03 -28.11
N LEU A 508 -2.73 -3.33 -28.39
CA LEU A 508 -1.69 -3.83 -29.30
C LEU A 508 -1.92 -3.44 -30.75
N ARG A 509 -3.16 -3.15 -31.15
CA ARG A 509 -3.52 -2.69 -32.48
C ARG A 509 -3.47 -1.16 -32.64
N GLY A 510 -3.86 -0.42 -31.60
CA GLY A 510 -3.98 1.05 -31.63
C GLY A 510 -2.79 1.80 -31.04
N GLY A 511 -1.91 1.10 -30.29
CA GLY A 511 -0.80 1.72 -29.57
C GLY A 511 -1.30 2.71 -28.49
N ALA A 512 -0.49 3.70 -28.17
CA ALA A 512 -0.79 4.73 -27.17
C ALA A 512 -2.08 5.52 -27.47
N LYS A 513 -2.46 5.65 -28.74
CA LYS A 513 -3.69 6.34 -29.15
C LYS A 513 -4.98 5.61 -28.76
N ALA A 514 -4.88 4.34 -28.45
CA ALA A 514 -6.02 3.53 -28.00
C ALA A 514 -6.24 3.62 -26.48
N ILE A 515 -5.30 4.21 -25.72
CA ILE A 515 -5.39 4.36 -24.28
C ILE A 515 -6.45 5.42 -23.97
N PRO A 516 -7.48 5.10 -23.16
CA PRO A 516 -8.48 6.08 -22.72
C PRO A 516 -7.83 7.22 -21.91
N ALA A 517 -8.32 8.44 -22.07
CA ALA A 517 -7.80 9.62 -21.38
C ALA A 517 -7.81 9.47 -19.84
N GLN A 518 -8.77 8.73 -19.30
CA GLN A 518 -8.92 8.45 -17.87
C GLN A 518 -7.76 7.59 -17.30
N LEU A 519 -7.13 6.77 -18.13
CA LEU A 519 -6.05 5.87 -17.75
C LEU A 519 -4.65 6.38 -18.19
N SER A 520 -4.58 7.47 -18.96
CA SER A 520 -3.32 8.09 -19.36
C SER A 520 -2.65 8.79 -18.17
N ARG A 521 -1.32 8.74 -18.08
CA ARG A 521 -0.53 9.43 -17.05
C ARG A 521 -0.72 10.95 -17.01
N LYS A 522 -1.27 11.54 -18.06
CA LYS A 522 -1.62 12.99 -18.11
C LYS A 522 -2.75 13.35 -17.14
N ALA A 523 -3.56 12.38 -16.71
CA ALA A 523 -4.62 12.58 -15.73
C ALA A 523 -4.14 12.73 -14.27
N ASP A 524 -2.91 12.33 -13.96
CA ASP A 524 -2.38 12.32 -12.58
C ASP A 524 -1.60 13.58 -12.17
N LYS A 525 -1.42 14.54 -13.08
CA LYS A 525 -0.81 15.84 -12.71
C LYS A 525 -1.91 16.75 -12.16
N PRO A 526 -1.87 17.14 -10.85
CA PRO A 526 -2.74 18.20 -10.34
C PRO A 526 -2.46 19.48 -11.13
N ALA A 527 -3.53 20.18 -11.49
CA ALA A 527 -3.53 21.40 -12.32
C ALA A 527 -2.84 22.63 -11.69
N ALA A 528 -2.02 22.45 -10.68
CA ALA A 528 -1.31 23.50 -9.96
C ALA A 528 0.11 23.07 -9.63
N VAL A 529 1.01 23.14 -10.60
CA VAL A 529 2.40 23.59 -10.49
C VAL A 529 2.94 23.66 -11.93
N GLU A 530 2.78 24.79 -12.58
CA GLU A 530 3.66 25.22 -13.63
C GLU A 530 4.97 25.65 -12.97
N VAL A 531 5.85 24.69 -12.73
CA VAL A 531 7.27 24.99 -12.55
C VAL A 531 7.87 24.81 -13.94
N GLU A 532 8.28 25.92 -14.52
CA GLU A 532 9.21 25.96 -15.64
C GLU A 532 10.49 25.24 -15.20
N GLU A 533 10.57 23.94 -15.47
CA GLU A 533 11.85 23.22 -15.53
C GLU A 533 12.24 23.09 -16.98
N ASP A 534 13.32 23.79 -17.31
CA ASP A 534 14.05 23.79 -18.57
C ASP A 534 14.30 22.37 -19.11
N ASN A 535 13.90 22.20 -20.36
CA ASN A 535 14.55 21.40 -21.42
C ASN A 535 15.31 20.12 -21.00
N GLU A 536 14.60 19.05 -20.80
CA GLU A 536 14.87 17.80 -21.49
C GLU A 536 13.54 17.32 -22.07
N GLU A 537 13.35 17.47 -23.36
CA GLU A 537 12.36 16.75 -24.15
C GLU A 537 12.69 15.26 -24.02
N GLY A 538 12.26 14.67 -22.91
CA GLY A 538 12.12 13.24 -22.81
C GLY A 538 11.10 12.86 -23.86
N VAL A 539 11.57 12.29 -24.97
CA VAL A 539 10.77 11.59 -25.96
C VAL A 539 9.85 10.67 -25.15
N PHE A 540 8.58 11.06 -25.02
CA PHE A 540 7.58 10.21 -24.39
C PHE A 540 7.46 8.99 -25.31
N ASP A 541 8.16 7.94 -24.93
CA ASP A 541 8.16 6.68 -25.66
C ASP A 541 6.73 6.12 -25.58
N GLU A 542 5.99 6.25 -26.69
CA GLU A 542 4.62 5.75 -26.84
C GLU A 542 4.54 4.25 -26.44
N ASP A 543 5.62 3.51 -26.69
CA ASP A 543 5.74 2.09 -26.33
C ASP A 543 5.83 1.88 -24.81
N THR A 544 6.45 2.79 -24.07
CA THR A 544 6.50 2.73 -22.59
C THR A 544 5.12 2.91 -21.97
N GLU A 545 4.28 3.81 -22.48
CA GLU A 545 2.92 3.99 -21.98
C GLU A 545 2.04 2.77 -22.25
N VAL A 546 2.15 2.19 -23.47
CA VAL A 546 1.46 0.94 -23.80
C VAL A 546 1.93 -0.21 -22.90
N ASN A 547 3.22 -0.34 -22.64
CA ASN A 547 3.77 -1.35 -21.74
C ASN A 547 3.25 -1.20 -20.32
N ASN A 548 3.15 0.02 -19.78
CA ASN A 548 2.58 0.27 -18.45
C ASN A 548 1.10 -0.11 -18.38
N GLN A 549 0.33 0.17 -19.44
CA GLN A 549 -1.08 -0.26 -19.51
C GLN A 549 -1.21 -1.78 -19.58
N LEU A 550 -0.34 -2.43 -20.32
CA LEU A 550 -0.29 -3.90 -20.38
C LEU A 550 0.03 -4.50 -19.01
N ASP A 551 0.92 -3.89 -18.22
CA ASP A 551 1.22 -4.34 -16.85
C ASP A 551 -0.02 -4.22 -15.94
N GLN A 552 -0.74 -3.09 -15.99
CA GLN A 552 -1.98 -2.91 -15.23
C GLN A 552 -3.06 -3.93 -15.61
N VAL A 553 -3.19 -4.24 -16.89
CA VAL A 553 -4.12 -5.27 -17.37
C VAL A 553 -3.71 -6.65 -16.89
N LEU A 554 -2.41 -6.95 -16.83
CA LEU A 554 -1.90 -8.20 -16.30
C LEU A 554 -2.13 -8.35 -14.82
N ASP A 555 -2.13 -7.25 -14.06
CA ASP A 555 -2.53 -7.27 -12.65
C ASP A 555 -3.98 -7.73 -12.49
N LEU A 556 -4.91 -7.29 -13.36
CA LEU A 556 -6.27 -7.82 -13.39
C LEU A 556 -6.31 -9.28 -13.85
N PHE A 557 -5.51 -9.64 -14.84
CA PHE A 557 -5.44 -11.00 -15.37
C PHE A 557 -4.97 -12.02 -14.30
N ARG A 558 -4.18 -11.59 -13.30
CA ARG A 558 -3.77 -12.46 -12.18
C ARG A 558 -4.94 -12.98 -11.36
N PHE A 559 -5.98 -12.16 -11.21
CA PHE A 559 -7.19 -12.54 -10.48
C PHE A 559 -8.11 -13.47 -11.28
N LEU A 560 -7.86 -13.64 -12.58
CA LEU A 560 -8.73 -14.44 -13.44
C LEU A 560 -8.50 -15.94 -13.25
N HIS A 561 -9.55 -16.69 -12.92
CA HIS A 561 -9.53 -18.16 -12.88
C HIS A 561 -9.69 -18.79 -14.27
N GLY A 562 -10.48 -18.17 -15.15
CA GLY A 562 -10.77 -18.65 -16.51
C GLY A 562 -9.72 -18.29 -17.56
N LYS A 563 -8.43 -18.53 -17.31
CA LYS A 563 -7.34 -18.15 -18.22
C LYS A 563 -7.40 -18.80 -19.60
N ALA A 564 -8.03 -19.96 -19.72
CA ALA A 564 -8.19 -20.65 -21.00
C ALA A 564 -9.08 -19.87 -21.99
N VAL A 565 -10.10 -19.15 -21.49
CA VAL A 565 -10.94 -18.30 -22.33
C VAL A 565 -10.14 -17.11 -22.87
N PHE A 566 -9.39 -16.45 -22.00
CA PHE A 566 -8.47 -15.39 -22.42
C PHE A 566 -7.50 -15.92 -23.50
N GLU A 567 -6.88 -17.09 -23.30
CA GLU A 567 -5.96 -17.71 -24.27
C GLU A 567 -6.63 -17.87 -25.65
N ALA A 568 -7.85 -18.40 -25.69
CA ALA A 568 -8.56 -18.67 -26.96
C ALA A 568 -8.87 -17.37 -27.72
N PHE A 569 -9.37 -16.34 -27.03
CA PHE A 569 -9.65 -15.04 -27.66
C PHE A 569 -8.37 -14.30 -28.05
N TYR A 570 -7.38 -14.26 -27.15
CA TYR A 570 -6.08 -13.64 -27.45
C TYR A 570 -5.38 -14.31 -28.64
N LYS A 571 -5.38 -15.65 -28.70
CA LYS A 571 -4.85 -16.42 -29.83
C LYS A 571 -5.55 -16.07 -31.16
N LYS A 572 -6.87 -15.93 -31.15
CA LYS A 572 -7.68 -15.57 -32.32
C LYS A 572 -7.35 -14.14 -32.79
N ASP A 573 -7.24 -13.20 -31.86
CA ASP A 573 -6.95 -11.80 -32.15
C ASP A 573 -5.49 -11.61 -32.57
N LEU A 574 -4.53 -12.29 -31.92
CA LEU A 574 -3.12 -12.32 -32.33
C LEU A 574 -2.97 -12.86 -33.76
N ALA A 575 -3.65 -13.97 -34.09
CA ALA A 575 -3.63 -14.50 -35.44
C ALA A 575 -4.08 -13.45 -36.47
N ARG A 576 -5.15 -12.72 -36.17
CA ARG A 576 -5.66 -11.64 -37.02
C ARG A 576 -4.66 -10.50 -37.16
N ARG A 577 -4.01 -10.08 -36.05
CA ARG A 577 -3.00 -9.01 -36.10
C ARG A 577 -1.77 -9.42 -36.92
N LEU A 578 -1.26 -10.64 -36.69
CA LEU A 578 -0.08 -11.13 -37.39
C LEU A 578 -0.34 -11.31 -38.90
N LEU A 579 -1.46 -11.91 -39.30
CA LEU A 579 -1.81 -12.15 -40.72
C LEU A 579 -2.11 -10.85 -41.47
N MET A 580 -2.69 -9.86 -40.78
CA MET A 580 -3.04 -8.59 -41.41
C MET A 580 -1.96 -7.51 -41.29
N GLY A 581 -0.87 -7.78 -40.54
CA GLY A 581 0.17 -6.78 -40.25
C GLY A 581 -0.39 -5.54 -39.55
N ARG A 582 -1.27 -5.74 -38.56
CA ARG A 582 -1.99 -4.64 -37.86
C ARG A 582 -1.53 -4.41 -36.43
N SER A 583 -0.42 -4.96 -36.00
CA SER A 583 0.18 -4.65 -34.71
C SER A 583 0.78 -3.25 -34.74
N ALA A 584 0.57 -2.46 -33.69
CA ALA A 584 1.15 -1.13 -33.56
C ALA A 584 2.68 -1.20 -33.39
N SER A 585 3.15 -2.16 -32.56
CA SER A 585 4.58 -2.41 -32.32
C SER A 585 4.83 -3.91 -32.20
N ALA A 586 5.86 -4.41 -32.88
CA ALA A 586 6.29 -5.81 -32.76
C ALA A 586 6.91 -6.10 -31.40
N ASP A 587 7.54 -5.09 -30.79
CA ASP A 587 8.18 -5.21 -29.48
C ASP A 587 7.14 -5.24 -28.34
N ALA A 588 6.05 -4.49 -28.46
CA ALA A 588 4.92 -4.60 -27.55
C ALA A 588 4.27 -5.99 -27.57
N GLU A 589 4.14 -6.60 -28.75
CA GLU A 589 3.65 -7.98 -28.90
C GLU A 589 4.57 -9.00 -28.21
N ARG A 590 5.89 -8.91 -28.45
CA ARG A 590 6.88 -9.79 -27.81
C ARG A 590 6.93 -9.58 -26.30
N SER A 591 6.84 -8.33 -25.86
CA SER A 591 6.80 -7.95 -24.45
C SER A 591 5.60 -8.57 -23.76
N MET A 592 4.41 -8.46 -24.37
CA MET A 592 3.17 -9.10 -23.84
C MET A 592 3.32 -10.61 -23.75
N LEU A 593 3.89 -11.25 -24.80
CA LEU A 593 4.11 -12.68 -24.79
C LEU A 593 5.07 -13.14 -23.68
N SER A 594 6.14 -12.37 -23.44
CA SER A 594 7.12 -12.63 -22.38
C SER A 594 6.47 -12.54 -21.00
N ARG A 595 5.62 -11.54 -20.78
CA ARG A 595 4.83 -11.36 -19.54
C ARG A 595 3.87 -12.53 -19.32
N LEU A 596 3.11 -12.92 -20.33
CA LEU A 596 2.23 -14.08 -20.26
C LEU A 596 3.00 -15.38 -19.97
N LYS A 597 4.22 -15.51 -20.47
CA LYS A 597 5.08 -16.66 -20.20
C LYS A 597 5.52 -16.72 -18.73
N ILE A 598 5.82 -15.57 -18.15
CA ILE A 598 6.17 -15.45 -16.72
C ILE A 598 4.95 -15.82 -15.85
N GLU A 599 3.76 -15.28 -16.18
CA GLU A 599 2.55 -15.48 -15.38
C GLU A 599 1.93 -16.89 -15.50
N CYS A 600 1.91 -17.47 -16.69
CA CYS A 600 1.21 -18.73 -16.98
C CYS A 600 2.16 -19.90 -17.33
N GLY A 601 3.43 -19.63 -17.51
CA GLY A 601 4.43 -20.62 -17.91
C GLY A 601 4.51 -20.88 -19.41
N ALA A 602 5.59 -21.54 -19.83
CA ALA A 602 5.90 -21.80 -21.23
C ALA A 602 4.86 -22.68 -21.97
N GLY A 603 4.15 -23.56 -21.24
CA GLY A 603 3.09 -24.40 -21.82
C GLY A 603 1.91 -23.59 -22.35
N PHE A 604 1.57 -22.48 -21.68
CA PHE A 604 0.50 -21.57 -22.10
C PHE A 604 0.88 -20.78 -23.38
N THR A 605 2.14 -20.32 -23.47
CA THR A 605 2.58 -19.47 -24.58
C THR A 605 3.14 -20.22 -25.78
N ALA A 606 3.34 -21.55 -25.68
CA ALA A 606 4.01 -22.34 -26.73
C ALA A 606 3.36 -22.19 -28.13
N ASN A 607 2.02 -22.26 -28.20
CA ASN A 607 1.30 -22.04 -29.44
C ASN A 607 1.41 -20.63 -29.98
N LEU A 608 1.41 -19.62 -29.08
CA LEU A 608 1.53 -18.22 -29.44
C LEU A 608 2.94 -17.92 -29.97
N GLU A 609 3.99 -18.43 -29.32
CA GLU A 609 5.39 -18.33 -29.77
C GLU A 609 5.57 -19.00 -31.14
N GLN A 610 4.91 -20.15 -31.37
CA GLN A 610 4.97 -20.82 -32.65
C GLN A 610 4.35 -19.99 -33.76
N MET A 611 3.26 -19.24 -33.47
CA MET A 611 2.66 -18.35 -34.48
C MET A 611 3.64 -17.26 -34.94
N PHE A 612 4.44 -16.67 -34.05
CA PHE A 612 5.49 -15.72 -34.44
C PHE A 612 6.57 -16.39 -35.29
N ARG A 613 7.04 -17.56 -34.89
CA ARG A 613 8.02 -18.34 -35.66
C ARG A 613 7.53 -18.69 -37.07
N ASP A 614 6.26 -19.09 -37.17
CA ASP A 614 5.69 -19.44 -38.49
C ASP A 614 5.66 -18.21 -39.42
N ILE A 615 5.39 -17.03 -38.93
CA ILE A 615 5.46 -15.80 -39.76
C ILE A 615 6.90 -15.49 -40.18
N GLU A 616 7.87 -15.66 -39.28
CA GLU A 616 9.29 -15.46 -39.58
C GLU A 616 9.78 -16.47 -40.64
N LEU A 617 9.53 -17.76 -40.40
CA LEU A 617 9.84 -18.86 -41.33
C LEU A 617 9.14 -18.70 -42.67
N SER A 618 7.90 -18.19 -42.68
CA SER A 618 7.18 -17.93 -43.93
C SER A 618 7.87 -16.87 -44.79
N ARG A 619 8.45 -15.84 -44.19
CA ARG A 619 9.19 -14.80 -44.88
C ARG A 619 10.47 -15.38 -45.50
N GLU A 620 11.18 -16.25 -44.76
CA GLU A 620 12.38 -16.95 -45.27
C GLU A 620 12.03 -17.89 -46.40
N GLU A 621 10.91 -18.66 -46.30
CA GLU A 621 10.42 -19.54 -47.30
C GLU A 621 10.05 -18.82 -48.59
N MET A 622 9.35 -17.69 -48.47
CA MET A 622 9.01 -16.86 -49.64
C MET A 622 10.21 -16.22 -50.27
N SER A 623 11.22 -15.81 -49.53
CA SER A 623 12.49 -15.33 -50.07
C SER A 623 13.20 -16.42 -50.84
N SER A 624 13.28 -17.63 -50.27
CA SER A 624 13.84 -18.80 -50.96
C SER A 624 13.09 -19.13 -52.25
N TYR A 625 11.73 -19.14 -52.23
CA TYR A 625 10.92 -19.38 -53.40
C TYR A 625 11.13 -18.33 -54.49
N LYS A 626 11.19 -17.04 -54.17
CA LYS A 626 11.44 -15.96 -55.14
C LYS A 626 12.82 -16.09 -55.77
N ASN A 627 13.86 -16.33 -54.98
CA ASN A 627 15.23 -16.50 -55.51
C ASN A 627 15.30 -17.69 -56.50
N ILE A 628 14.71 -18.85 -56.18
CA ILE A 628 14.72 -20.01 -57.09
C ILE A 628 13.87 -19.74 -58.33
N SER A 629 12.79 -18.99 -58.24
CA SER A 629 11.95 -18.60 -59.38
C SER A 629 12.69 -17.64 -60.29
N GLU A 630 13.47 -16.69 -59.74
CA GLU A 630 14.36 -15.78 -60.50
C GLU A 630 15.50 -16.53 -61.18
N GLU A 631 16.17 -17.46 -60.49
CA GLU A 631 17.23 -18.31 -61.09
C GLU A 631 16.73 -19.15 -62.25
N ARG A 632 15.47 -19.61 -62.18
CA ARG A 632 14.85 -20.39 -63.25
C ARG A 632 14.27 -19.54 -64.39
N ASN A 633 14.36 -18.22 -64.31
CA ASN A 633 13.77 -17.27 -65.26
C ASN A 633 12.26 -17.53 -65.50
N GLU A 634 11.55 -18.03 -64.49
CA GLU A 634 10.11 -18.27 -64.57
C GLU A 634 9.38 -16.93 -64.48
N LYS A 635 8.74 -16.51 -65.61
CA LYS A 635 7.85 -15.35 -65.60
C LYS A 635 6.60 -15.69 -64.76
N LEU A 636 6.59 -15.15 -63.55
CA LEU A 636 5.40 -15.21 -62.69
C LEU A 636 4.32 -14.33 -63.25
N SER A 637 3.16 -14.86 -63.56
CA SER A 637 1.98 -14.11 -64.06
C SER A 637 1.42 -13.17 -62.99
N LEU A 638 1.64 -13.48 -61.71
CA LEU A 638 1.24 -12.70 -60.53
C LEU A 638 2.27 -12.79 -59.44
N ASP A 639 2.37 -11.77 -58.58
CA ASP A 639 3.22 -11.77 -57.35
C ASP A 639 2.46 -12.50 -56.25
N LEU A 640 2.94 -13.72 -55.92
CA LEU A 640 2.40 -14.57 -54.87
C LEU A 640 3.19 -14.41 -53.61
N ASN A 641 2.49 -14.24 -52.45
CA ASN A 641 3.05 -14.28 -51.13
C ASN A 641 2.25 -15.28 -50.27
N VAL A 642 2.94 -16.24 -49.69
CA VAL A 642 2.32 -17.34 -48.94
C VAL A 642 2.82 -17.34 -47.50
N ASN A 643 1.93 -17.33 -46.52
CA ASN A 643 2.26 -17.60 -45.14
C ASN A 643 1.95 -19.08 -44.81
N VAL A 644 2.99 -19.83 -44.47
CA VAL A 644 2.88 -21.24 -44.08
C VAL A 644 2.66 -21.30 -42.56
N LEU A 645 1.52 -21.84 -42.15
CA LEU A 645 1.06 -21.87 -40.78
C LEU A 645 1.00 -23.26 -40.21
N SER A 646 1.43 -23.49 -38.99
CA SER A 646 1.30 -24.76 -38.28
C SER A 646 -0.14 -24.99 -37.83
N ALA A 647 -0.81 -26.03 -38.33
CA ALA A 647 -2.21 -26.33 -38.01
C ALA A 647 -2.48 -26.47 -36.50
N SER A 648 -1.51 -26.91 -35.70
CA SER A 648 -1.64 -27.08 -34.26
C SER A 648 -1.58 -25.77 -33.49
N ALA A 649 -0.77 -24.80 -33.99
CA ALA A 649 -0.53 -23.53 -33.28
C ALA A 649 -1.57 -22.45 -33.58
N TRP A 650 -2.10 -22.44 -34.82
CA TRP A 650 -3.05 -21.40 -35.26
C TRP A 650 -4.50 -21.80 -34.93
N PRO A 651 -5.44 -20.82 -34.93
CA PRO A 651 -6.84 -21.09 -34.86
C PRO A 651 -7.30 -21.98 -36.03
N THR A 652 -8.27 -22.84 -35.82
CA THR A 652 -8.85 -23.69 -36.87
C THR A 652 -9.71 -22.80 -37.77
N TYR A 653 -9.32 -22.69 -39.03
CA TYR A 653 -10.09 -22.00 -40.06
C TYR A 653 -10.89 -22.98 -40.91
N PRO A 654 -12.17 -22.68 -41.25
CA PRO A 654 -12.96 -23.55 -42.11
C PRO A 654 -12.36 -23.62 -43.51
N THR A 655 -12.46 -24.78 -44.11
CA THR A 655 -12.11 -24.99 -45.51
C THR A 655 -13.36 -24.68 -46.35
N VAL A 656 -13.29 -23.57 -47.07
CA VAL A 656 -14.38 -23.15 -47.95
C VAL A 656 -14.07 -23.65 -49.36
N PRO A 657 -14.94 -24.45 -49.99
CA PRO A 657 -14.76 -24.86 -51.39
C PRO A 657 -14.85 -23.62 -52.30
N VAL A 658 -13.92 -23.55 -53.23
CA VAL A 658 -13.87 -22.42 -54.18
C VAL A 658 -13.17 -22.85 -55.49
N ILE A 659 -13.71 -22.43 -56.61
CA ILE A 659 -13.11 -22.61 -57.94
C ILE A 659 -12.18 -21.41 -58.21
N LEU A 660 -10.93 -21.69 -58.31
CA LEU A 660 -9.90 -20.64 -58.57
C LEU A 660 -9.72 -20.37 -60.05
N PRO A 661 -9.47 -19.10 -60.43
CA PRO A 661 -9.04 -18.76 -61.78
C PRO A 661 -7.74 -19.55 -62.13
N PRO A 662 -7.57 -19.98 -63.40
CA PRO A 662 -6.44 -20.83 -63.82
C PRO A 662 -5.06 -20.21 -63.49
N GLU A 663 -4.92 -18.89 -63.61
CA GLU A 663 -3.66 -18.19 -63.32
C GLU A 663 -3.30 -18.30 -61.85
N ILE A 664 -4.26 -18.12 -60.94
CA ILE A 664 -4.03 -18.21 -59.50
C ILE A 664 -3.77 -19.66 -59.14
N GLN A 665 -4.50 -20.60 -59.68
CA GLN A 665 -4.31 -22.06 -59.46
C GLN A 665 -2.92 -22.49 -59.89
N SER A 666 -2.45 -22.05 -61.06
CA SER A 666 -1.11 -22.35 -61.56
C SER A 666 -0.01 -21.82 -60.60
N ALA A 667 -0.15 -20.61 -60.13
CA ALA A 667 0.81 -20.05 -59.19
C ALA A 667 0.84 -20.81 -57.86
N ILE A 668 -0.31 -21.20 -57.35
CA ILE A 668 -0.44 -22.02 -56.12
C ILE A 668 0.22 -23.38 -56.32
N ASN A 669 -0.05 -24.05 -57.42
CA ASN A 669 0.54 -25.36 -57.74
C ASN A 669 2.08 -25.31 -57.85
N LYS A 670 2.64 -24.25 -58.41
CA LYS A 670 4.09 -24.04 -58.45
C LYS A 670 4.70 -23.90 -57.06
N PHE A 671 4.06 -23.12 -56.19
CA PHE A 671 4.52 -22.98 -54.81
C PHE A 671 4.38 -24.29 -54.03
N GLU A 672 3.30 -25.03 -54.22
CA GLU A 672 3.10 -26.31 -53.56
C GLU A 672 4.16 -27.33 -53.97
N ALA A 673 4.51 -27.37 -55.28
CA ALA A 673 5.56 -28.22 -55.78
C ALA A 673 6.93 -27.87 -55.16
N HIS A 674 7.27 -26.56 -55.12
CA HIS A 674 8.46 -26.09 -54.42
C HIS A 674 8.51 -26.53 -52.98
N TYR A 675 7.43 -26.31 -52.25
CA TYR A 675 7.36 -26.62 -50.80
C TYR A 675 7.48 -28.14 -50.56
N LYS A 676 6.82 -28.98 -51.36
CA LYS A 676 6.92 -30.43 -51.27
C LYS A 676 8.32 -31.00 -51.54
N ILE A 677 9.08 -30.38 -52.41
CA ILE A 677 10.48 -30.77 -52.66
C ILE A 677 11.32 -30.51 -51.39
N LYS A 678 11.13 -29.36 -50.75
CA LYS A 678 11.89 -28.95 -49.57
C LYS A 678 11.45 -29.63 -48.27
N HIS A 679 10.16 -29.98 -48.18
CA HIS A 679 9.56 -30.50 -46.95
C HIS A 679 8.81 -31.81 -47.22
N SER A 680 9.53 -32.95 -47.19
CA SER A 680 8.89 -34.24 -47.28
C SER A 680 8.04 -34.59 -46.03
N GLY A 681 6.88 -35.19 -46.23
CA GLY A 681 6.01 -35.61 -45.13
C GLY A 681 5.10 -34.52 -44.54
N ARG A 682 5.05 -33.32 -45.12
CA ARG A 682 4.12 -32.26 -44.75
C ARG A 682 3.01 -32.14 -45.78
N LYS A 683 1.77 -31.93 -45.35
CA LYS A 683 0.62 -31.63 -46.17
C LYS A 683 0.29 -30.15 -46.09
N LEU A 684 0.19 -29.49 -47.26
CA LEU A 684 -0.32 -28.14 -47.40
C LEU A 684 -1.85 -28.14 -47.59
N GLU A 685 -2.54 -27.23 -46.93
CA GLU A 685 -3.97 -26.97 -47.16
C GLU A 685 -4.15 -25.43 -47.25
N PHE A 686 -4.62 -24.96 -48.39
CA PHE A 686 -4.80 -23.54 -48.64
C PHE A 686 -6.11 -23.03 -48.05
N LYS A 687 -6.06 -21.98 -47.23
CA LYS A 687 -7.21 -21.33 -46.60
C LYS A 687 -7.54 -20.01 -47.31
N HIS A 688 -8.29 -20.12 -48.43
CA HIS A 688 -8.61 -18.98 -49.31
C HIS A 688 -9.44 -17.91 -48.63
N ALA A 689 -10.17 -18.24 -47.58
CA ALA A 689 -10.92 -17.27 -46.76
C ALA A 689 -10.01 -16.21 -46.09
N LEU A 690 -8.75 -16.53 -45.83
CA LEU A 690 -7.77 -15.64 -45.26
C LEU A 690 -6.96 -14.85 -46.30
N ALA A 691 -7.04 -15.21 -47.57
CA ALA A 691 -6.23 -14.63 -48.63
C ALA A 691 -6.74 -13.23 -49.07
N HIS A 692 -5.79 -12.38 -49.38
CA HIS A 692 -6.05 -11.02 -49.88
C HIS A 692 -5.38 -10.81 -51.22
N CYS A 693 -6.04 -10.08 -52.10
CA CYS A 693 -5.56 -9.77 -53.45
C CYS A 693 -5.47 -8.26 -53.68
N GLN A 694 -4.48 -7.81 -54.42
CA GLN A 694 -4.37 -6.45 -54.94
C GLN A 694 -4.62 -6.54 -56.44
N ILE A 695 -5.74 -5.89 -56.88
CA ILE A 695 -6.17 -5.91 -58.28
C ILE A 695 -6.01 -4.50 -58.86
N LYS A 696 -5.25 -4.36 -59.98
CA LYS A 696 -5.22 -3.18 -60.75
C LYS A 696 -6.42 -3.16 -61.70
N ALA A 697 -7.46 -2.42 -61.38
CA ALA A 697 -8.69 -2.33 -62.15
C ALA A 697 -8.74 -1.04 -62.98
N ARG A 698 -9.01 -1.22 -64.29
CA ARG A 698 -9.23 -0.09 -65.23
C ARG A 698 -10.72 0.20 -65.32
N PHE A 699 -11.12 1.31 -64.70
CA PHE A 699 -12.47 1.83 -64.84
C PHE A 699 -12.49 2.91 -65.93
N PRO A 700 -13.65 3.24 -66.51
CA PRO A 700 -13.76 4.34 -67.50
C PRO A 700 -13.27 5.67 -66.97
N LYS A 701 -13.34 5.91 -65.69
CA LYS A 701 -12.89 7.12 -64.99
C LYS A 701 -11.46 7.08 -64.46
N GLY A 702 -10.66 6.03 -64.79
CA GLY A 702 -9.27 5.91 -64.47
C GLY A 702 -8.84 4.59 -63.82
N LEU A 703 -7.51 4.40 -63.69
CA LEU A 703 -6.89 3.25 -63.11
C LEU A 703 -7.01 3.33 -61.56
N LYS A 704 -7.45 2.24 -60.94
CA LYS A 704 -7.53 2.10 -59.48
C LYS A 704 -6.91 0.78 -59.04
N GLU A 705 -6.33 0.78 -57.83
CA GLU A 705 -5.84 -0.40 -57.16
C GLU A 705 -6.81 -0.82 -56.06
N LEU A 706 -7.45 -1.97 -56.23
CA LEU A 706 -8.41 -2.52 -55.27
C LEU A 706 -7.75 -3.56 -54.40
N VAL A 707 -7.74 -3.35 -53.08
CA VAL A 707 -7.33 -4.33 -52.07
C VAL A 707 -8.57 -5.06 -51.63
N VAL A 708 -8.69 -6.33 -52.00
CA VAL A 708 -9.89 -7.18 -51.82
C VAL A 708 -9.56 -8.54 -51.18
N SER A 709 -10.54 -9.22 -50.64
CA SER A 709 -10.36 -10.64 -50.25
C SER A 709 -10.27 -11.56 -51.47
N SER A 710 -9.75 -12.77 -51.30
CA SER A 710 -9.69 -13.74 -52.38
C SER A 710 -11.06 -13.96 -53.01
N PHE A 711 -12.11 -14.13 -52.23
CA PHE A 711 -13.47 -14.33 -52.73
C PHE A 711 -13.99 -13.14 -53.53
N GLN A 712 -13.73 -11.92 -53.05
CA GLN A 712 -14.06 -10.70 -53.80
C GLN A 712 -13.28 -10.61 -55.13
N ALA A 713 -12.00 -11.01 -55.11
CA ALA A 713 -11.19 -11.03 -56.27
C ALA A 713 -11.68 -11.99 -57.33
N ILE A 714 -12.06 -13.21 -56.93
CA ILE A 714 -12.62 -14.23 -57.83
C ILE A 714 -13.89 -13.74 -58.48
N VAL A 715 -14.81 -13.14 -57.68
CA VAL A 715 -16.06 -12.56 -58.22
C VAL A 715 -15.78 -11.42 -59.20
N LEU A 716 -14.89 -10.49 -58.85
CA LEU A 716 -14.51 -9.38 -59.75
C LEU A 716 -13.88 -9.85 -61.07
N LEU A 717 -13.05 -10.88 -61.03
CA LEU A 717 -12.40 -11.43 -62.21
C LEU A 717 -13.38 -12.06 -63.20
N LEU A 718 -14.58 -12.52 -62.76
CA LEU A 718 -15.63 -13.00 -63.67
C LEU A 718 -16.27 -11.90 -64.51
N PHE A 719 -16.06 -10.65 -64.18
CA PHE A 719 -16.53 -9.48 -64.98
C PHE A 719 -15.50 -9.09 -66.06
N ASN A 720 -14.30 -9.71 -66.10
CA ASN A 720 -13.28 -9.41 -67.09
C ASN A 720 -13.76 -9.87 -68.50
N GLY A 721 -13.60 -8.98 -69.45
CA GLY A 721 -14.01 -9.27 -70.86
C GLY A 721 -15.51 -9.18 -71.15
N ARG A 722 -16.29 -8.82 -70.15
CA ARG A 722 -17.74 -8.58 -70.30
C ARG A 722 -18.05 -7.12 -70.66
N LYS A 723 -19.19 -6.91 -71.33
CA LYS A 723 -19.67 -5.55 -71.63
C LYS A 723 -20.12 -4.84 -70.35
N GLU A 724 -20.03 -3.52 -70.27
CA GLU A 724 -20.38 -2.73 -69.09
C GLU A 724 -21.85 -2.92 -68.62
N ASP A 725 -22.77 -3.17 -69.54
CA ASP A 725 -24.19 -3.35 -69.29
C ASP A 725 -24.60 -4.84 -69.20
N GLU A 726 -23.69 -5.75 -69.19
CA GLU A 726 -24.02 -7.18 -69.16
C GLU A 726 -24.34 -7.59 -67.73
N HIS A 727 -25.57 -8.11 -67.57
CA HIS A 727 -26.10 -8.64 -66.33
C HIS A 727 -25.60 -10.06 -66.08
N ILE A 728 -25.02 -10.28 -64.94
CA ILE A 728 -24.60 -11.61 -64.47
C ILE A 728 -25.54 -12.04 -63.36
N ASP A 729 -26.17 -13.21 -63.57
CA ASP A 729 -27.12 -13.78 -62.61
C ASP A 729 -26.41 -14.37 -61.38
N TYR A 730 -27.12 -14.37 -60.26
CA TYR A 730 -26.65 -14.93 -59.02
C TYR A 730 -26.20 -16.43 -59.16
N ASP A 731 -27.01 -17.20 -59.88
CA ASP A 731 -26.73 -18.63 -60.06
C ASP A 731 -25.46 -18.90 -60.87
N TYR A 732 -25.22 -18.08 -61.89
CA TYR A 732 -23.96 -18.14 -62.63
C TYR A 732 -22.76 -17.86 -61.74
N LEU A 733 -22.87 -16.82 -60.89
CA LEU A 733 -21.80 -16.47 -59.92
C LEU A 733 -21.56 -17.63 -58.93
N LYS A 734 -22.65 -18.29 -58.48
CA LYS A 734 -22.57 -19.42 -57.55
C LYS A 734 -21.87 -20.61 -58.19
N GLN A 735 -22.22 -20.96 -59.40
CA GLN A 735 -21.60 -22.07 -60.14
C GLN A 735 -20.15 -21.79 -60.53
N ALA A 736 -19.88 -20.58 -61.03
CA ALA A 736 -18.53 -20.21 -61.46
C ALA A 736 -17.52 -20.05 -60.30
N THR A 737 -17.96 -19.63 -59.14
CA THR A 737 -17.08 -19.49 -57.97
C THR A 737 -17.02 -20.70 -57.08
N GLY A 738 -18.04 -21.57 -57.10
CA GLY A 738 -18.17 -22.71 -56.19
C GLY A 738 -18.36 -22.33 -54.73
N LEU A 739 -18.63 -21.08 -54.43
CA LEU A 739 -18.74 -20.59 -53.04
C LEU A 739 -20.09 -21.02 -52.43
N PRO A 740 -20.11 -21.37 -51.10
CA PRO A 740 -21.36 -21.57 -50.37
C PRO A 740 -22.22 -20.30 -50.39
N THR A 741 -23.54 -20.45 -50.37
CA THR A 741 -24.53 -19.36 -50.45
C THR A 741 -24.24 -18.24 -49.43
N ALA A 742 -23.90 -18.59 -48.17
CA ALA A 742 -23.59 -17.60 -47.14
C ALA A 742 -22.36 -16.74 -47.45
N GLU A 743 -21.30 -17.33 -47.95
CA GLU A 743 -20.05 -16.60 -48.30
C GLU A 743 -20.19 -15.81 -49.60
N LEU A 744 -20.90 -16.36 -50.58
CA LEU A 744 -21.22 -15.64 -51.81
C LEU A 744 -22.07 -14.40 -51.51
N ASN A 745 -23.14 -14.54 -50.69
CA ASN A 745 -23.99 -13.40 -50.32
C ASN A 745 -23.20 -12.28 -49.59
N ARG A 746 -22.34 -12.64 -48.62
CA ARG A 746 -21.44 -11.71 -47.91
C ARG A 746 -20.49 -11.01 -48.90
N THR A 747 -19.95 -11.75 -49.83
CA THR A 747 -19.00 -11.22 -50.82
C THR A 747 -19.71 -10.23 -51.77
N LEU A 748 -20.84 -10.60 -52.33
CA LEU A 748 -21.63 -9.75 -53.21
C LEU A 748 -22.17 -8.53 -52.47
N GLN A 749 -22.65 -8.66 -51.23
CA GLN A 749 -23.07 -7.55 -50.39
C GLN A 749 -21.94 -6.54 -50.17
N SER A 750 -20.69 -7.02 -49.95
CA SER A 750 -19.53 -6.19 -49.78
C SER A 750 -19.11 -5.41 -51.04
N LEU A 751 -19.33 -6.02 -52.22
CA LEU A 751 -18.95 -5.44 -53.52
C LEU A 751 -20.05 -4.55 -54.12
N ALA A 752 -21.35 -4.83 -53.86
CA ALA A 752 -22.45 -4.10 -54.51
C ALA A 752 -23.28 -3.22 -53.55
N CYS A 753 -23.26 -3.51 -52.22
CA CYS A 753 -24.13 -2.83 -51.25
C CYS A 753 -23.36 -1.96 -50.22
N ALA A 754 -22.03 -2.05 -50.18
CA ALA A 754 -21.16 -1.28 -49.27
C ALA A 754 -20.90 0.15 -49.77
N LYS A 755 -20.11 0.93 -48.99
CA LYS A 755 -19.70 2.29 -49.37
C LYS A 755 -18.88 2.34 -50.67
N VAL A 756 -17.96 1.41 -50.84
CA VAL A 756 -17.15 1.20 -52.03
C VAL A 756 -17.84 0.13 -52.87
N ARG A 757 -18.42 0.47 -54.02
CA ARG A 757 -19.27 -0.38 -54.84
C ARG A 757 -18.72 -0.53 -56.25
N PRO A 758 -17.76 -1.43 -56.45
CA PRO A 758 -17.27 -1.73 -57.81
C PRO A 758 -18.33 -2.45 -58.63
N LEU A 759 -19.33 -3.09 -58.02
CA LEU A 759 -20.47 -3.71 -58.69
C LEU A 759 -21.78 -2.97 -58.39
N THR A 760 -22.75 -3.11 -59.26
CA THR A 760 -24.15 -2.61 -59.09
C THR A 760 -25.09 -3.81 -59.03
N LYS A 761 -25.98 -3.82 -58.06
CA LYS A 761 -27.01 -4.84 -57.90
C LYS A 761 -28.34 -4.42 -58.52
N HIS A 762 -29.03 -5.32 -59.18
CA HIS A 762 -30.33 -5.13 -59.72
C HIS A 762 -31.28 -6.25 -59.26
N PRO A 763 -32.44 -5.94 -58.63
CA PRO A 763 -32.90 -4.60 -58.20
C PRO A 763 -32.06 -4.03 -57.04
N LYS A 764 -32.01 -2.72 -56.89
CA LYS A 764 -31.29 -2.05 -55.82
C LYS A 764 -31.86 -2.45 -54.44
N GLY A 765 -31.00 -2.90 -53.51
CA GLY A 765 -31.34 -3.32 -52.14
C GLY A 765 -30.12 -3.68 -51.33
N ARG A 766 -30.28 -3.87 -50.03
CA ARG A 766 -29.20 -4.27 -49.10
C ARG A 766 -29.01 -5.79 -49.04
N GLU A 767 -30.07 -6.53 -49.19
CA GLU A 767 -30.07 -8.01 -49.13
C GLU A 767 -29.80 -8.60 -50.47
N ILE A 768 -29.18 -9.75 -50.53
CA ILE A 768 -28.89 -10.50 -51.75
C ILE A 768 -29.82 -11.66 -51.83
N ASN A 769 -30.58 -11.74 -52.93
CA ASN A 769 -31.52 -12.82 -53.25
C ASN A 769 -31.02 -13.61 -54.48
N GLU A 770 -31.49 -14.81 -54.62
CA GLU A 770 -31.11 -15.69 -55.72
C GLU A 770 -31.55 -15.19 -57.12
N THR A 771 -32.54 -14.28 -57.12
CA THR A 771 -33.05 -13.64 -58.36
C THR A 771 -32.31 -12.37 -58.78
N ASP A 772 -31.31 -11.96 -58.02
CA ASP A 772 -30.61 -10.73 -58.24
C ASP A 772 -29.55 -10.84 -59.34
N THR A 773 -29.41 -9.75 -60.12
CA THR A 773 -28.37 -9.66 -61.15
C THR A 773 -27.37 -8.54 -60.82
N PHE A 774 -26.18 -8.72 -61.35
CA PHE A 774 -25.05 -7.84 -61.03
C PHE A 774 -24.38 -7.32 -62.28
N THR A 775 -24.05 -6.05 -62.33
CA THR A 775 -23.29 -5.39 -63.41
C THR A 775 -22.06 -4.66 -62.89
N LEU A 776 -21.10 -4.43 -63.78
CA LEU A 776 -19.93 -3.64 -63.41
C LEU A 776 -20.36 -2.18 -63.21
N ASN A 777 -19.87 -1.49 -62.18
CA ASN A 777 -20.17 -0.08 -61.96
C ASN A 777 -19.23 0.79 -62.81
N ALA A 778 -19.61 1.12 -64.05
CA ALA A 778 -18.84 1.98 -64.97
C ALA A 778 -18.68 3.40 -64.41
N SER A 779 -19.58 3.88 -63.56
CA SER A 779 -19.50 5.18 -62.93
C SER A 779 -18.62 5.23 -61.66
N PHE A 780 -17.97 4.14 -61.29
CA PHE A 780 -17.16 4.00 -60.06
C PHE A 780 -16.02 5.02 -60.10
N THR A 781 -15.93 5.81 -59.00
CA THR A 781 -14.86 6.78 -58.79
C THR A 781 -14.59 6.90 -57.28
N ASP A 782 -13.35 7.08 -56.87
CA ASP A 782 -12.93 7.34 -55.54
C ASP A 782 -11.73 8.31 -55.59
N PRO A 783 -11.57 9.25 -54.66
CA PRO A 783 -10.44 10.18 -54.60
C PRO A 783 -9.09 9.47 -54.40
N LYS A 784 -9.11 8.29 -53.78
CA LYS A 784 -7.86 7.52 -53.52
C LYS A 784 -7.54 6.64 -54.73
N TYR A 785 -6.25 6.50 -55.03
CA TYR A 785 -5.76 5.54 -56.00
C TYR A 785 -5.90 4.09 -55.52
N ARG A 786 -5.41 3.84 -54.26
CA ARG A 786 -5.50 2.55 -53.59
C ARG A 786 -6.70 2.49 -52.67
N ILE A 787 -7.62 1.61 -53.00
CA ILE A 787 -8.93 1.49 -52.35
C ILE A 787 -9.03 0.13 -51.66
N LYS A 788 -9.27 0.12 -50.38
CA LYS A 788 -9.57 -1.11 -49.64
C LYS A 788 -11.08 -1.36 -49.64
N VAL A 789 -11.50 -2.44 -50.28
CA VAL A 789 -12.87 -2.91 -50.20
C VAL A 789 -13.00 -3.70 -48.92
N ASN A 790 -13.73 -3.16 -47.97
CA ASN A 790 -13.96 -3.88 -46.71
C ASN A 790 -14.85 -5.10 -47.01
N THR A 791 -14.38 -6.27 -46.63
CA THR A 791 -15.27 -7.41 -46.45
C THR A 791 -16.30 -6.99 -45.42
N VAL A 792 -17.56 -7.41 -45.59
CA VAL A 792 -18.55 -7.37 -44.52
C VAL A 792 -18.04 -8.36 -43.45
N GLN A 793 -17.05 -7.95 -42.69
CA GLN A 793 -16.78 -8.55 -41.41
C GLN A 793 -17.87 -8.01 -40.49
N LEU A 794 -18.85 -8.84 -40.25
CA LEU A 794 -19.71 -8.71 -39.11
C LEU A 794 -18.75 -8.56 -37.91
N LYS A 795 -18.99 -7.56 -37.04
CA LYS A 795 -18.54 -7.63 -35.63
C LYS A 795 -18.77 -9.08 -35.24
N GLU A 796 -17.82 -9.70 -34.55
CA GLU A 796 -17.99 -11.08 -34.10
C GLU A 796 -19.40 -11.30 -33.63
N THR A 797 -20.10 -12.22 -34.27
CA THR A 797 -21.50 -12.47 -33.91
C THR A 797 -21.53 -13.07 -32.53
N ALA A 798 -22.54 -12.77 -31.74
CA ALA A 798 -22.75 -13.42 -30.44
C ALA A 798 -22.69 -14.97 -30.58
N ALA A 799 -23.06 -15.48 -31.75
CA ALA A 799 -22.96 -16.91 -32.10
C ALA A 799 -21.51 -17.41 -32.21
N GLU A 800 -20.60 -16.63 -32.87
CA GLU A 800 -19.18 -17.02 -32.98
C GLU A 800 -18.45 -16.96 -31.62
N ASN A 801 -18.82 -15.99 -30.78
CA ASN A 801 -18.29 -15.92 -29.42
C ASN A 801 -18.79 -17.11 -28.60
N LYS A 802 -20.07 -17.46 -28.71
CA LYS A 802 -20.65 -18.62 -28.05
C LYS A 802 -19.97 -19.91 -28.48
N GLU A 803 -19.73 -20.09 -29.77
CA GLU A 803 -19.00 -21.25 -30.29
C GLU A 803 -17.56 -21.31 -29.73
N THR A 804 -16.89 -20.16 -29.61
CA THR A 804 -15.55 -20.09 -29.01
C THR A 804 -15.58 -20.54 -27.56
N HIS A 805 -16.55 -20.06 -26.76
CA HIS A 805 -16.74 -20.51 -25.39
C HIS A 805 -17.05 -22.00 -25.26
N GLU A 806 -17.94 -22.53 -26.08
CA GLU A 806 -18.29 -23.96 -26.11
C GLU A 806 -17.06 -24.82 -26.45
N ARG A 807 -16.24 -24.38 -27.40
CA ARG A 807 -14.98 -25.06 -27.76
C ARG A 807 -13.98 -25.05 -26.61
N VAL A 808 -13.78 -23.89 -25.94
CA VAL A 808 -12.90 -23.81 -24.77
C VAL A 808 -13.39 -24.74 -23.66
N ALA A 809 -14.69 -24.78 -23.40
CA ALA A 809 -15.26 -25.67 -22.39
C ALA A 809 -15.05 -27.17 -22.76
N ALA A 810 -15.19 -27.53 -24.04
CA ALA A 810 -14.90 -28.89 -24.52
C ALA A 810 -13.41 -29.25 -24.38
N ASP A 811 -12.51 -28.35 -24.82
CA ASP A 811 -11.05 -28.54 -24.70
C ASP A 811 -10.63 -28.69 -23.24
N ARG A 812 -11.22 -27.88 -22.35
CA ARG A 812 -10.98 -27.95 -20.90
C ARG A 812 -11.42 -29.31 -20.31
N ASN A 813 -12.56 -29.82 -20.75
CA ASN A 813 -13.02 -31.16 -20.36
C ASN A 813 -12.04 -32.25 -20.82
N TYR A 814 -11.56 -32.20 -22.07
CA TYR A 814 -10.59 -33.16 -22.57
C TYR A 814 -9.25 -33.08 -21.85
N GLU A 815 -8.77 -31.86 -21.54
CA GLU A 815 -7.56 -31.64 -20.75
C GLU A 815 -7.69 -32.25 -19.35
N THR A 816 -8.84 -32.03 -18.69
CA THR A 816 -9.17 -32.61 -17.40
C THR A 816 -9.18 -34.13 -17.46
N GLN A 817 -9.84 -34.72 -18.44
CA GLN A 817 -9.86 -36.15 -18.65
C GLN A 817 -8.46 -36.74 -18.88
N ALA A 818 -7.64 -36.06 -19.71
CA ALA A 818 -6.26 -36.44 -19.94
C ALA A 818 -5.37 -36.35 -18.68
N ALA A 819 -5.58 -35.34 -17.84
CA ALA A 819 -4.90 -35.22 -16.56
C ALA A 819 -5.29 -36.35 -15.60
N ILE A 820 -6.57 -36.65 -15.46
CA ILE A 820 -7.10 -37.72 -14.62
C ILE A 820 -6.50 -39.08 -15.08
N VAL A 821 -6.57 -39.39 -16.37
CA VAL A 821 -6.02 -40.63 -16.92
C VAL A 821 -4.50 -40.72 -16.69
N ARG A 822 -3.77 -39.60 -16.84
CA ARG A 822 -2.31 -39.58 -16.61
C ARG A 822 -1.96 -39.86 -15.15
N ILE A 823 -2.70 -39.26 -14.20
CA ILE A 823 -2.53 -39.48 -12.76
C ILE A 823 -2.82 -40.97 -12.43
N LEU A 824 -3.92 -41.48 -12.91
CA LEU A 824 -4.31 -42.90 -12.70
C LEU A 824 -3.32 -43.89 -13.31
N LYS A 825 -2.79 -43.61 -14.50
CA LYS A 825 -1.70 -44.44 -15.10
C LYS A 825 -0.46 -44.47 -14.20
N ALA A 826 -0.11 -43.34 -13.55
CA ALA A 826 1.06 -43.26 -12.67
C ALA A 826 0.82 -43.94 -11.32
N ARG A 827 -0.35 -43.73 -10.73
CA ARG A 827 -0.68 -44.19 -9.36
C ARG A 827 -1.29 -45.58 -9.31
N LYS A 828 -1.90 -46.05 -10.41
CA LYS A 828 -2.71 -47.28 -10.55
C LYS A 828 -4.00 -47.24 -9.76
N ARG A 829 -3.97 -46.95 -8.47
CA ARG A 829 -5.11 -46.80 -7.56
C ARG A 829 -4.96 -45.49 -6.77
N ILE A 830 -6.04 -44.76 -6.60
CA ILE A 830 -6.06 -43.48 -5.92
C ILE A 830 -7.43 -43.19 -5.30
N SER A 831 -7.44 -42.50 -4.16
CA SER A 831 -8.68 -42.05 -3.52
C SER A 831 -9.31 -40.88 -4.27
N HIS A 832 -10.64 -40.68 -4.09
CA HIS A 832 -11.34 -39.55 -4.72
C HIS A 832 -10.73 -38.20 -4.35
N ALA A 833 -10.40 -37.99 -3.06
CA ALA A 833 -9.85 -36.70 -2.58
C ALA A 833 -8.47 -36.41 -3.16
N GLU A 834 -7.61 -37.40 -3.23
CA GLU A 834 -6.27 -37.27 -3.81
C GLU A 834 -6.35 -37.06 -5.32
N LEU A 835 -7.22 -37.81 -6.04
CA LEU A 835 -7.40 -37.62 -7.47
C LEU A 835 -7.87 -36.23 -7.83
N VAL A 836 -8.83 -35.68 -7.06
CA VAL A 836 -9.31 -34.30 -7.25
C VAL A 836 -8.18 -33.31 -6.99
N SER A 837 -7.43 -33.47 -5.88
CA SER A 837 -6.32 -32.57 -5.51
C SER A 837 -5.19 -32.57 -6.54
N GLU A 838 -4.77 -33.78 -6.99
CA GLU A 838 -3.74 -33.93 -8.01
C GLU A 838 -4.21 -33.38 -9.38
N THR A 839 -5.49 -33.57 -9.72
CA THR A 839 -6.05 -33.01 -10.96
C THR A 839 -6.08 -31.49 -10.94
N ILE A 840 -6.48 -30.88 -9.82
CA ILE A 840 -6.43 -29.41 -9.64
C ILE A 840 -4.98 -28.91 -9.79
N SER A 841 -4.04 -29.59 -9.15
CA SER A 841 -2.61 -29.24 -9.22
C SER A 841 -2.06 -29.35 -10.65
N ALA A 842 -2.39 -30.42 -11.36
CA ALA A 842 -1.93 -30.66 -12.73
C ALA A 842 -2.49 -29.65 -13.75
N THR A 843 -3.68 -29.07 -13.48
CA THR A 843 -4.38 -28.16 -14.40
C THR A 843 -4.34 -26.70 -13.97
N LYS A 844 -3.67 -26.39 -12.85
CA LYS A 844 -3.61 -25.05 -12.24
C LYS A 844 -3.14 -23.95 -13.21
N ASN A 845 -2.22 -24.25 -14.12
CA ASN A 845 -1.62 -23.27 -15.03
C ASN A 845 -2.63 -22.63 -16.02
N ARG A 846 -3.75 -23.30 -16.30
CA ARG A 846 -4.80 -22.80 -17.21
C ARG A 846 -6.07 -22.36 -16.48
N GLY A 847 -6.04 -22.35 -15.15
CA GLY A 847 -7.11 -21.91 -14.29
C GLY A 847 -7.63 -23.00 -13.36
N THR A 848 -8.28 -22.58 -12.29
CA THR A 848 -8.88 -23.48 -11.29
C THR A 848 -10.06 -24.23 -11.87
N LEU A 849 -10.18 -25.51 -11.55
CA LEU A 849 -11.33 -26.36 -11.92
C LEU A 849 -12.28 -26.48 -10.73
N GLU A 850 -13.56 -26.37 -11.00
CA GLU A 850 -14.56 -26.72 -9.99
C GLU A 850 -14.57 -28.22 -9.74
N VAL A 851 -14.67 -28.61 -8.47
CA VAL A 851 -14.79 -30.02 -8.06
C VAL A 851 -15.95 -30.71 -8.73
N SER A 852 -17.07 -30.01 -8.96
CA SER A 852 -18.25 -30.51 -9.70
C SER A 852 -17.94 -30.87 -11.15
N GLY A 853 -17.06 -30.08 -11.80
CA GLY A 853 -16.60 -30.37 -13.16
C GLY A 853 -15.67 -31.58 -13.23
N ILE A 854 -14.76 -31.71 -12.25
CA ILE A 854 -13.87 -32.88 -12.15
C ILE A 854 -14.69 -34.14 -11.94
N LYS A 855 -15.68 -34.13 -11.05
CA LYS A 855 -16.57 -35.26 -10.82
C LYS A 855 -17.25 -35.71 -12.10
N ARG A 856 -17.88 -34.79 -12.84
CA ARG A 856 -18.51 -35.08 -14.14
C ARG A 856 -17.55 -35.69 -15.16
N ASN A 857 -16.30 -35.27 -15.15
CA ASN A 857 -15.28 -35.83 -16.04
C ASN A 857 -14.82 -37.23 -15.58
N ILE A 858 -14.78 -37.50 -14.29
CA ILE A 858 -14.54 -38.85 -13.75
C ILE A 858 -15.68 -39.77 -14.18
N ASP A 859 -16.93 -39.35 -13.99
CA ASP A 859 -18.10 -40.14 -14.38
C ASP A 859 -18.07 -40.47 -15.89
N ARG A 860 -17.75 -39.48 -16.75
CA ARG A 860 -17.58 -39.70 -18.21
C ARG A 860 -16.42 -40.64 -18.56
N LEU A 861 -15.38 -40.70 -17.74
CA LEU A 861 -14.28 -41.65 -17.96
C LEU A 861 -14.61 -43.04 -17.48
N ILE A 862 -15.49 -43.20 -16.49
CA ILE A 862 -16.08 -44.47 -16.09
C ILE A 862 -16.98 -45.00 -17.22
N GLU A 863 -17.90 -44.15 -17.77
CA GLU A 863 -18.74 -44.46 -18.91
C GLU A 863 -17.94 -44.89 -20.16
N LYS A 864 -16.72 -44.39 -20.33
CA LYS A 864 -15.79 -44.72 -21.43
C LYS A 864 -14.85 -45.88 -21.11
N GLU A 865 -15.02 -46.55 -19.97
CA GLU A 865 -14.21 -47.68 -19.52
C GLU A 865 -12.72 -47.41 -19.37
N PHE A 866 -12.31 -46.13 -19.11
CA PHE A 866 -10.92 -45.80 -18.84
C PHE A 866 -10.55 -45.98 -17.37
N LEU A 867 -11.52 -45.96 -16.49
CA LEU A 867 -11.34 -46.15 -15.06
C LEU A 867 -12.56 -46.81 -14.42
N GLU A 868 -12.33 -47.52 -13.33
CA GLU A 868 -13.33 -48.22 -12.54
C GLU A 868 -13.30 -47.72 -11.11
N ARG A 869 -14.48 -47.76 -10.47
CA ARG A 869 -14.60 -47.47 -9.04
C ARG A 869 -14.69 -48.81 -8.29
N GLU A 870 -13.67 -49.06 -7.46
CA GLU A 870 -13.63 -50.28 -6.62
C GLU A 870 -14.56 -50.12 -5.40
N ASP A 871 -14.91 -51.28 -4.78
CA ASP A 871 -15.81 -51.33 -3.63
C ASP A 871 -15.29 -50.54 -2.41
N ASP A 872 -13.96 -50.39 -2.29
CA ASP A 872 -13.30 -49.56 -1.27
C ASP A 872 -13.39 -48.05 -1.53
N GLY A 873 -14.08 -47.60 -2.57
CA GLY A 873 -14.22 -46.21 -2.96
C GLY A 873 -12.98 -45.60 -3.64
N LEU A 874 -12.00 -46.44 -3.97
CA LEU A 874 -10.83 -46.08 -4.77
C LEU A 874 -11.15 -46.11 -6.27
N TYR A 875 -10.38 -45.32 -7.04
CA TYR A 875 -10.43 -45.40 -8.51
C TYR A 875 -9.23 -46.19 -9.04
N ALA A 876 -9.49 -47.19 -9.89
CA ALA A 876 -8.48 -47.95 -10.59
C ALA A 876 -8.43 -47.62 -12.07
N TYR A 877 -7.23 -47.65 -12.66
CA TYR A 877 -7.05 -47.48 -14.09
C TYR A 877 -7.30 -48.81 -14.82
N ILE A 878 -8.23 -48.80 -15.78
CA ILE A 878 -8.46 -49.87 -16.70
C ILE A 878 -7.55 -49.64 -17.92
N ALA A 879 -6.72 -50.58 -18.29
CA ALA A 879 -5.62 -50.41 -19.26
C ALA A 879 -6.07 -50.00 -20.67
#